data_1790ee497a2b9b38c1d91bc8561deb28
#
_entry.id   1790ee497a2b9b38c1d91bc8561deb28
#
_cell.length_a   1.000
_cell.length_b   1.000
_cell.length_c   1.000
_cell.angle_alpha   90.00
_cell.angle_beta   90.00
_cell.angle_gamma   90.00
#
_symmetry.space_group_name_H-M   'P 1'
#
loop_
_entity.id
_entity.type
_entity.pdbx_description
1 polymer ?
#
loop_
_entity_poly.entity_id
_entity_poly.type
_entity_poly.pdbx_seq_one_letter_code
_entity_poly.pdbx_strand_id
1 'polypeptide(L)'
;MSQSKNGSMSKFYLTTPLYYPNARPHVGSAYTTIVCDVIARYRRMCGDDVAYLTGTDEHGEKLQRAAEAAGVEPPAFVAEKRKLFVDLWKKLGIDYSHFVYTDQAEHITSVQRLIRLAQKNNYIYKAHYQGRYCVFDERYVSDGTDPANCDICGRPAELINEQNYFFKLSAFQDRLLELYAQHPEFVQPDYRRNEVISFVKGGLRDISISRRRLKWGIPWPDDPEEVVYVWYDALTGYLTGIGYAEGEQGSDEFQKLWPADLHMIGKDIIRFHAIYWPAFLMAAGLPLPTTVFAHGWIYYEQDKMSKSKGNVVYPEPIVDALESFGAPGNDALRYYLLRDTPFGQDASFSYDGLVQRYNSDLANDLGNLANRTITMIHNRFGGEIPDPPDTLTTHEEMLKAALEGRVIGDGEADGVSGGTRGLKELFRQRLDELDLSGGLVYLWRFISEVNRYLNVRQPWKLAGADDQKLVLYTSADALRSVTIMLYAVMPKSAERLWMQLGCEGDIKDQRFSDLKLQALKAGTKVGKPEPIFPRLDKAEALARLQEFAEADRKGHHAPTEKEKTVETPSGEKRAITEKSPDQPVAAPPAAPAAAPADDKISIEDFAKVEMRVGEILSAEPIPKATKLLKLQVDIGTEVRQVCAGIAEYYQPEQLVGMKVVLVTNLKPRKLRGVESNGMIVAASVGDEGRPILATFKEDVPKGAKLR
;
A
#
# COMPACT_ATOMS: atom_id res chain seq x y z
N MET A 1 16.58 17.91 -5.75
CA MET A 1 15.81 18.10 -7.02
C MET A 1 16.09 19.48 -7.55
N SER A 2 16.68 19.59 -8.75
CA SER A 2 17.05 20.88 -9.35
C SER A 2 15.78 21.59 -9.84
N GLN A 3 15.51 22.79 -9.32
CA GLN A 3 14.53 23.68 -9.93
C GLN A 3 15.01 24.03 -11.34
N SER A 4 14.25 23.67 -12.37
CA SER A 4 14.49 24.13 -13.73
C SER A 4 14.31 25.66 -13.78
N LYS A 5 15.35 26.38 -14.13
CA LYS A 5 15.36 27.84 -14.23
C LYS A 5 14.65 28.44 -15.47
N ASN A 6 13.92 27.57 -16.22
CA ASN A 6 13.10 27.99 -17.36
C ASN A 6 11.67 27.49 -17.11
N GLY A 7 10.67 28.34 -17.20
CA GLY A 7 9.27 28.13 -16.91
C GLY A 7 8.53 27.04 -17.73
N SER A 8 9.19 25.94 -18.08
CA SER A 8 8.57 24.72 -18.61
C SER A 8 8.15 23.84 -17.44
N MET A 9 6.91 23.38 -17.45
CA MET A 9 6.41 22.34 -16.53
C MET A 9 7.34 21.13 -16.59
N SER A 10 7.75 20.59 -15.42
CA SER A 10 8.52 19.34 -15.40
C SER A 10 7.57 18.18 -15.69
N LYS A 11 8.04 17.20 -16.47
CA LYS A 11 7.26 15.97 -16.69
C LYS A 11 7.29 15.08 -15.44
N PHE A 12 6.23 14.33 -15.21
CA PHE A 12 6.20 13.27 -14.21
C PHE A 12 5.43 12.07 -14.75
N TYR A 13 6.12 10.98 -15.05
CA TYR A 13 5.52 9.75 -15.55
C TYR A 13 5.55 8.68 -14.47
N LEU A 14 4.35 8.25 -14.02
CA LEU A 14 4.20 7.18 -13.04
C LEU A 14 3.31 6.06 -13.55
N THR A 15 3.55 4.85 -13.03
CA THR A 15 2.79 3.66 -13.42
C THR A 15 2.38 2.81 -12.21
N THR A 16 1.21 2.14 -12.29
CA THR A 16 0.93 0.93 -11.51
C THR A 16 1.63 -0.27 -12.17
N PRO A 17 1.64 -1.48 -11.56
CA PRO A 17 1.85 -2.72 -12.33
C PRO A 17 0.71 -2.90 -13.32
N LEU A 18 0.93 -3.68 -14.37
CA LEU A 18 -0.18 -4.19 -15.17
C LEU A 18 -0.83 -5.34 -14.40
N TYR A 19 -2.13 -5.23 -14.20
CA TYR A 19 -2.88 -6.18 -13.37
C TYR A 19 -3.24 -7.43 -14.15
N TYR A 20 -3.01 -8.59 -13.55
CA TYR A 20 -3.33 -9.88 -14.14
C TYR A 20 -4.84 -10.18 -14.01
N PRO A 21 -5.62 -10.19 -15.12
CA PRO A 21 -7.09 -10.21 -15.06
C PRO A 21 -7.64 -11.63 -14.90
N ASN A 22 -7.07 -12.45 -14.03
CA ASN A 22 -7.57 -13.78 -13.70
C ASN A 22 -8.74 -13.77 -12.72
N ALA A 23 -9.05 -12.62 -12.17
CA ALA A 23 -10.17 -12.34 -11.30
C ALA A 23 -10.44 -10.85 -11.26
N ARG A 24 -11.57 -10.46 -10.62
CA ARG A 24 -11.86 -9.04 -10.31
C ARG A 24 -10.82 -8.48 -9.33
N PRO A 25 -10.54 -7.16 -9.43
CA PRO A 25 -9.57 -6.51 -8.56
C PRO A 25 -10.07 -6.47 -7.11
N HIS A 26 -9.16 -6.70 -6.16
CA HIS A 26 -9.41 -6.67 -4.73
C HIS A 26 -8.81 -5.42 -4.07
N VAL A 27 -9.01 -5.25 -2.76
CA VAL A 27 -8.54 -4.07 -2.02
C VAL A 27 -7.03 -3.84 -2.15
N GLY A 28 -6.21 -4.88 -2.33
CA GLY A 28 -4.76 -4.73 -2.57
C GLY A 28 -4.45 -4.07 -3.92
N SER A 29 -5.15 -4.48 -5.01
CA SER A 29 -5.02 -3.82 -6.32
C SER A 29 -5.54 -2.37 -6.26
N ALA A 30 -6.66 -2.15 -5.57
CA ALA A 30 -7.22 -0.82 -5.36
C ALA A 30 -6.25 0.09 -4.60
N TYR A 31 -5.56 -0.43 -3.57
CA TYR A 31 -4.58 0.32 -2.80
C TYR A 31 -3.46 0.89 -3.69
N THR A 32 -2.81 0.04 -4.49
CA THR A 32 -1.75 0.48 -5.42
C THR A 32 -2.24 1.58 -6.36
N THR A 33 -3.44 1.39 -6.95
CA THR A 33 -4.03 2.32 -7.91
C THR A 33 -4.42 3.64 -7.24
N ILE A 34 -4.99 3.60 -6.04
CA ILE A 34 -5.32 4.79 -5.24
C ILE A 34 -4.05 5.57 -4.88
N VAL A 35 -2.98 4.90 -4.46
CA VAL A 35 -1.69 5.53 -4.15
C VAL A 35 -1.15 6.28 -5.37
N CYS A 36 -1.16 5.66 -6.55
CA CYS A 36 -0.73 6.31 -7.79
C CYS A 36 -1.61 7.51 -8.15
N ASP A 37 -2.93 7.41 -7.98
CA ASP A 37 -3.86 8.52 -8.24
C ASP A 37 -3.59 9.72 -7.30
N VAL A 38 -3.33 9.45 -6.02
CA VAL A 38 -2.97 10.50 -5.06
C VAL A 38 -1.67 11.20 -5.45
N ILE A 39 -0.65 10.43 -5.82
CA ILE A 39 0.64 10.97 -6.27
C ILE A 39 0.43 11.78 -7.56
N ALA A 40 -0.35 11.28 -8.52
CA ALA A 40 -0.64 12.00 -9.76
C ALA A 40 -1.33 13.35 -9.51
N ARG A 41 -2.38 13.38 -8.68
CA ARG A 41 -3.08 14.62 -8.30
C ARG A 41 -2.16 15.58 -7.56
N TYR A 42 -1.39 15.08 -6.60
CA TYR A 42 -0.40 15.87 -5.88
C TYR A 42 0.63 16.50 -6.81
N ARG A 43 1.19 15.76 -7.76
CA ARG A 43 2.18 16.27 -8.73
C ARG A 43 1.58 17.31 -9.66
N ARG A 44 0.33 17.13 -10.11
CA ARG A 44 -0.42 18.17 -10.85
C ARG A 44 -0.62 19.43 -10.02
N MET A 45 -0.91 19.32 -8.72
CA MET A 45 -0.98 20.46 -7.79
C MET A 45 0.37 21.16 -7.66
N CYS A 46 1.49 20.45 -7.78
CA CYS A 46 2.84 21.04 -7.82
C CYS A 46 3.14 21.75 -9.14
N GLY A 47 2.31 21.57 -10.18
CA GLY A 47 2.49 22.18 -11.50
C GLY A 47 3.23 21.29 -12.49
N ASP A 48 3.38 20.00 -12.22
CA ASP A 48 3.99 19.06 -13.15
C ASP A 48 3.01 18.64 -14.25
N ASP A 49 3.56 18.32 -15.42
CA ASP A 49 2.84 17.64 -16.50
C ASP A 49 2.88 16.12 -16.26
N VAL A 50 1.75 15.59 -15.80
CA VAL A 50 1.68 14.23 -15.24
C VAL A 50 1.05 13.25 -16.21
N ALA A 51 1.80 12.20 -16.57
CA ALA A 51 1.30 10.99 -17.21
C ALA A 51 1.15 9.89 -16.14
N TYR A 52 -0.07 9.34 -16.01
CA TYR A 52 -0.36 8.23 -15.12
C TYR A 52 -0.85 7.04 -15.94
N LEU A 53 -0.06 5.96 -15.97
CA LEU A 53 -0.37 4.73 -16.69
C LEU A 53 -0.79 3.62 -15.73
N THR A 54 -1.88 2.94 -16.08
CA THR A 54 -2.32 1.67 -15.52
C THR A 54 -2.73 0.73 -16.64
N GLY A 55 -3.08 -0.53 -16.33
CA GLY A 55 -3.49 -1.46 -17.38
C GLY A 55 -3.62 -2.89 -16.90
N THR A 56 -3.75 -3.81 -17.87
CA THR A 56 -3.90 -5.26 -17.67
C THR A 56 -2.85 -6.06 -18.43
N ASP A 57 -2.30 -7.08 -17.76
CA ASP A 57 -1.45 -8.11 -18.31
C ASP A 57 -2.34 -9.31 -18.70
N GLU A 58 -2.56 -9.51 -20.01
CA GLU A 58 -3.62 -10.38 -20.52
C GLU A 58 -3.11 -11.68 -21.14
N HIS A 59 -1.81 -11.96 -21.08
CA HIS A 59 -1.21 -13.16 -21.60
C HIS A 59 -0.77 -14.12 -20.48
N GLY A 60 -0.30 -15.32 -20.86
CA GLY A 60 0.26 -16.30 -19.95
C GLY A 60 -0.58 -17.58 -19.79
N GLU A 61 0.08 -18.63 -19.30
CA GLU A 61 -0.48 -19.97 -19.22
C GLU A 61 -1.69 -20.06 -18.28
N LYS A 62 -1.67 -19.30 -17.19
CA LYS A 62 -2.74 -19.28 -16.20
C LYS A 62 -4.05 -18.71 -16.76
N LEU A 63 -3.98 -17.64 -17.59
CA LEU A 63 -5.16 -17.09 -18.26
C LEU A 63 -5.67 -18.01 -19.35
N GLN A 64 -4.77 -18.62 -20.15
CA GLN A 64 -5.15 -19.62 -21.14
C GLN A 64 -5.93 -20.76 -20.49
N ARG A 65 -5.40 -21.35 -19.41
CA ARG A 65 -6.07 -22.45 -18.67
C ARG A 65 -7.41 -22.00 -18.07
N ALA A 66 -7.51 -20.74 -17.59
CA ALA A 66 -8.75 -20.19 -17.03
C ALA A 66 -9.82 -19.98 -18.12
N ALA A 67 -9.44 -19.52 -19.30
CA ALA A 67 -10.32 -19.37 -20.44
C ALA A 67 -10.81 -20.75 -20.96
N GLU A 68 -9.90 -21.72 -21.09
CA GLU A 68 -10.22 -23.10 -21.47
C GLU A 68 -11.22 -23.72 -20.46
N ALA A 69 -11.00 -23.58 -19.16
CA ALA A 69 -11.91 -24.05 -18.12
C ALA A 69 -13.29 -23.37 -18.17
N ALA A 70 -13.35 -22.11 -18.59
CA ALA A 70 -14.60 -21.38 -18.82
C ALA A 70 -15.28 -21.70 -20.15
N GLY A 71 -14.61 -22.42 -21.05
CA GLY A 71 -15.11 -22.73 -22.40
C GLY A 71 -15.21 -21.51 -23.31
N VAL A 72 -14.33 -20.51 -23.09
CA VAL A 72 -14.30 -19.23 -23.83
C VAL A 72 -12.90 -19.05 -24.42
N GLU A 73 -12.82 -18.44 -25.61
CA GLU A 73 -11.54 -18.10 -26.22
C GLU A 73 -10.80 -17.06 -25.38
N PRO A 74 -9.45 -17.16 -25.21
CA PRO A 74 -8.68 -16.28 -24.36
C PRO A 74 -8.91 -14.77 -24.60
N PRO A 75 -8.93 -14.23 -25.84
CA PRO A 75 -9.19 -12.81 -26.09
C PRO A 75 -10.53 -12.32 -25.51
N ALA A 76 -11.59 -13.13 -25.70
CA ALA A 76 -12.91 -12.78 -25.18
C ALA A 76 -12.96 -12.84 -23.65
N PHE A 77 -12.28 -13.83 -23.05
CA PHE A 77 -12.17 -13.99 -21.62
C PHE A 77 -11.47 -12.79 -20.96
N VAL A 78 -10.29 -12.39 -21.46
CA VAL A 78 -9.53 -11.29 -20.88
C VAL A 78 -10.22 -9.95 -21.11
N ALA A 79 -10.87 -9.73 -22.25
CA ALA A 79 -11.63 -8.51 -22.52
C ALA A 79 -12.80 -8.30 -21.52
N GLU A 80 -13.51 -9.37 -21.15
CA GLU A 80 -14.53 -9.32 -20.11
C GLU A 80 -13.92 -8.95 -18.74
N LYS A 81 -12.80 -9.59 -18.38
CA LYS A 81 -12.15 -9.35 -17.10
C LYS A 81 -11.52 -7.96 -17.00
N ARG A 82 -10.91 -7.45 -18.08
CA ARG A 82 -10.40 -6.06 -18.18
C ARG A 82 -11.45 -5.03 -17.79
N LYS A 83 -12.67 -5.23 -18.26
CA LYS A 83 -13.79 -4.33 -17.95
C LYS A 83 -14.02 -4.16 -16.46
N LEU A 84 -13.85 -5.22 -15.65
CA LEU A 84 -14.00 -5.16 -14.19
C LEU A 84 -12.98 -4.20 -13.54
N PHE A 85 -11.77 -4.12 -14.09
CA PHE A 85 -10.76 -3.15 -13.62
C PHE A 85 -11.15 -1.72 -13.99
N VAL A 86 -11.53 -1.49 -15.25
CA VAL A 86 -11.95 -0.17 -15.71
C VAL A 86 -13.15 0.36 -14.92
N ASP A 87 -14.15 -0.49 -14.70
CA ASP A 87 -15.37 -0.14 -13.95
C ASP A 87 -15.04 0.19 -12.48
N LEU A 88 -14.16 -0.60 -11.84
CA LEU A 88 -13.73 -0.30 -10.47
C LEU A 88 -12.92 1.00 -10.40
N TRP A 89 -11.98 1.23 -11.32
CA TRP A 89 -11.20 2.48 -11.33
C TRP A 89 -12.10 3.70 -11.46
N LYS A 90 -13.10 3.62 -12.33
CA LYS A 90 -14.12 4.67 -12.46
C LYS A 90 -14.91 4.88 -11.16
N LYS A 91 -15.35 3.81 -10.49
CA LYS A 91 -16.07 3.85 -9.21
C LYS A 91 -15.23 4.50 -8.11
N LEU A 92 -13.94 4.16 -8.04
CA LEU A 92 -12.99 4.73 -7.08
C LEU A 92 -12.52 6.14 -7.43
N GLY A 93 -12.92 6.69 -8.57
CA GLY A 93 -12.55 8.05 -9.02
C GLY A 93 -11.06 8.17 -9.40
N ILE A 94 -10.49 7.10 -9.95
CA ILE A 94 -9.10 7.09 -10.43
C ILE A 94 -8.99 7.88 -11.73
N ASP A 95 -8.03 8.81 -11.78
CA ASP A 95 -7.80 9.75 -12.89
C ASP A 95 -6.48 9.44 -13.62
N TYR A 96 -6.44 8.22 -14.24
CA TYR A 96 -5.32 7.83 -15.09
C TYR A 96 -5.42 8.48 -16.47
N SER A 97 -4.27 8.78 -17.09
CA SER A 97 -4.20 9.32 -18.45
C SER A 97 -4.01 8.22 -19.51
N HIS A 98 -3.43 7.08 -19.15
CA HIS A 98 -3.11 5.99 -20.06
C HIS A 98 -3.59 4.66 -19.49
N PHE A 99 -4.25 3.87 -20.34
CA PHE A 99 -4.63 2.49 -20.03
C PHE A 99 -4.09 1.56 -21.12
N VAL A 100 -3.15 0.69 -20.74
CA VAL A 100 -2.55 -0.29 -21.66
C VAL A 100 -3.06 -1.69 -21.34
N TYR A 101 -3.26 -2.50 -22.39
CA TYR A 101 -3.53 -3.93 -22.24
C TYR A 101 -2.65 -4.71 -23.21
N THR A 102 -2.13 -5.85 -22.79
CA THR A 102 -1.06 -6.51 -23.54
C THR A 102 -1.55 -7.21 -24.82
N ASP A 103 -2.87 -7.42 -24.98
CA ASP A 103 -3.49 -7.97 -26.21
C ASP A 103 -3.72 -6.92 -27.32
N GLN A 104 -3.13 -5.73 -27.24
CA GLN A 104 -3.25 -4.71 -28.29
C GLN A 104 -2.11 -4.80 -29.31
N ALA A 105 -2.39 -4.45 -30.58
CA ALA A 105 -1.43 -4.60 -31.70
C ALA A 105 -0.15 -3.77 -31.50
N GLU A 106 -0.27 -2.57 -30.94
CA GLU A 106 0.87 -1.69 -30.64
C GLU A 106 1.78 -2.32 -29.60
N HIS A 107 1.21 -3.11 -28.67
CA HIS A 107 2.00 -3.79 -27.67
C HIS A 107 2.81 -4.92 -28.25
N ILE A 108 2.22 -5.73 -29.12
CA ILE A 108 2.93 -6.78 -29.87
C ILE A 108 4.14 -6.19 -30.59
N THR A 109 3.95 -5.07 -31.29
CA THR A 109 5.01 -4.36 -32.01
C THR A 109 6.10 -3.87 -31.04
N SER A 110 5.73 -3.31 -29.91
CA SER A 110 6.67 -2.83 -28.88
C SER A 110 7.54 -3.95 -28.34
N VAL A 111 6.94 -5.09 -27.97
CA VAL A 111 7.64 -6.25 -27.42
C VAL A 111 8.61 -6.83 -28.44
N GLN A 112 8.15 -7.03 -29.68
CA GLN A 112 9.00 -7.57 -30.76
C GLN A 112 10.17 -6.63 -31.07
N ARG A 113 9.95 -5.31 -31.03
CA ARG A 113 11.01 -4.30 -31.17
C ARG A 113 12.05 -4.40 -30.06
N LEU A 114 11.62 -4.50 -28.80
CA LEU A 114 12.52 -4.62 -27.65
C LEU A 114 13.36 -5.90 -27.75
N ILE A 115 12.76 -7.03 -28.15
CA ILE A 115 13.46 -8.30 -28.40
C ILE A 115 14.53 -8.14 -29.49
N ARG A 116 14.18 -7.55 -30.65
CA ARG A 116 15.14 -7.36 -31.76
C ARG A 116 16.34 -6.49 -31.34
N LEU A 117 16.13 -5.48 -30.51
CA LEU A 117 17.24 -4.66 -29.98
C LEU A 117 18.15 -5.50 -29.06
N ALA A 118 17.59 -6.28 -28.14
CA ALA A 118 18.35 -7.16 -27.27
C ALA A 118 19.10 -8.28 -28.04
N GLN A 119 18.49 -8.83 -29.12
CA GLN A 119 19.12 -9.78 -30.02
C GLN A 119 20.30 -9.14 -30.79
N LYS A 120 20.09 -7.95 -31.38
CA LYS A 120 21.13 -7.18 -32.06
C LYS A 120 22.34 -6.93 -31.17
N ASN A 121 22.12 -6.72 -29.88
CA ASN A 121 23.17 -6.50 -28.88
C ASN A 121 23.72 -7.81 -28.26
N ASN A 122 23.39 -9.00 -28.83
CA ASN A 122 23.84 -10.33 -28.40
C ASN A 122 23.48 -10.72 -26.95
N TYR A 123 22.38 -10.22 -26.42
CA TYR A 123 21.90 -10.59 -25.08
C TYR A 123 20.84 -11.70 -25.09
N ILE A 124 20.45 -12.20 -26.28
CA ILE A 124 19.49 -13.30 -26.43
C ILE A 124 20.12 -14.42 -27.24
N TYR A 125 19.94 -15.68 -26.81
CA TYR A 125 20.41 -16.89 -27.49
C TYR A 125 19.39 -18.02 -27.33
N LYS A 126 19.45 -19.06 -28.19
CA LYS A 126 18.56 -20.24 -28.15
C LYS A 126 19.29 -21.42 -27.50
N ALA A 127 18.66 -22.06 -26.50
CA ALA A 127 19.23 -23.21 -25.79
C ALA A 127 18.15 -24.19 -25.32
N HIS A 128 18.55 -25.43 -25.05
CA HIS A 128 17.71 -26.41 -24.38
C HIS A 128 17.61 -26.13 -22.91
N TYR A 129 16.41 -26.19 -22.38
CA TYR A 129 16.11 -26.07 -20.95
C TYR A 129 15.44 -27.34 -20.45
N GLN A 130 15.97 -27.86 -19.33
CA GLN A 130 15.32 -28.90 -18.56
C GLN A 130 15.26 -28.42 -17.10
N GLY A 131 14.06 -28.31 -16.55
CA GLY A 131 13.88 -27.81 -15.18
C GLY A 131 12.42 -27.80 -14.77
N ARG A 132 12.15 -27.38 -13.51
CA ARG A 132 10.79 -27.29 -12.98
C ARG A 132 10.23 -25.89 -13.17
N TYR A 133 8.95 -25.81 -13.48
CA TYR A 133 8.22 -24.57 -13.74
C TYR A 133 6.94 -24.52 -12.92
N CYS A 134 6.74 -23.41 -12.22
CA CYS A 134 5.49 -23.11 -11.51
C CYS A 134 4.54 -22.36 -12.45
N VAL A 135 3.47 -23.02 -12.88
CA VAL A 135 2.43 -22.40 -13.72
C VAL A 135 1.69 -21.28 -12.99
N PHE A 136 1.55 -21.38 -11.65
CA PHE A 136 0.82 -20.39 -10.86
C PHE A 136 1.56 -19.06 -10.73
N ASP A 137 2.88 -19.11 -10.49
CA ASP A 137 3.74 -17.92 -10.38
C ASP A 137 4.45 -17.61 -11.69
N GLU A 138 4.20 -18.42 -12.75
CA GLU A 138 4.74 -18.31 -14.10
C GLU A 138 6.27 -18.13 -14.12
N ARG A 139 6.97 -18.95 -13.30
CA ARG A 139 8.43 -18.90 -13.15
C ARG A 139 9.08 -20.27 -13.04
N TYR A 140 10.38 -20.31 -13.34
CA TYR A 140 11.19 -21.49 -13.04
C TYR A 140 11.53 -21.57 -11.54
N VAL A 141 11.46 -22.79 -10.98
CA VAL A 141 11.83 -23.09 -9.61
C VAL A 141 13.34 -23.29 -9.52
N SER A 142 13.99 -22.63 -8.58
CA SER A 142 15.44 -22.70 -8.39
C SER A 142 15.90 -24.07 -7.88
N ASP A 143 17.04 -24.56 -8.38
CA ASP A 143 17.69 -25.76 -7.84
C ASP A 143 18.08 -25.54 -6.38
N GLY A 144 17.72 -26.47 -5.48
CA GLY A 144 18.15 -26.43 -4.07
C GLY A 144 17.05 -26.34 -3.04
N THR A 145 15.81 -26.06 -3.45
CA THR A 145 14.59 -26.23 -2.63
C THR A 145 13.97 -27.60 -2.93
N ASP A 146 12.95 -28.02 -2.17
CA ASP A 146 12.20 -29.25 -2.49
C ASP A 146 11.87 -29.25 -3.99
N PRO A 147 12.46 -30.15 -4.79
CA PRO A 147 12.36 -30.05 -6.25
C PRO A 147 10.96 -30.29 -6.79
N ALA A 148 10.00 -30.68 -5.93
CA ALA A 148 8.62 -30.91 -6.31
C ALA A 148 7.74 -29.67 -6.26
N ASN A 149 8.04 -28.66 -5.41
CA ASN A 149 7.17 -27.53 -5.14
C ASN A 149 7.84 -26.18 -5.44
N CYS A 150 7.02 -25.17 -5.75
CA CYS A 150 7.47 -23.80 -5.92
C CYS A 150 7.86 -23.20 -4.56
N ASP A 151 8.99 -22.52 -4.50
CA ASP A 151 9.55 -21.85 -3.32
C ASP A 151 8.73 -20.62 -2.87
N ILE A 152 7.87 -20.08 -3.74
CA ILE A 152 7.01 -18.92 -3.44
C ILE A 152 5.62 -19.35 -2.98
N CYS A 153 4.90 -20.13 -3.80
CA CYS A 153 3.50 -20.46 -3.51
C CYS A 153 3.30 -21.87 -2.91
N GLY A 154 4.37 -22.67 -2.79
CA GLY A 154 4.31 -24.04 -2.27
C GLY A 154 3.60 -25.08 -3.16
N ARG A 155 3.13 -24.69 -4.35
CA ARG A 155 2.41 -25.59 -5.27
C ARG A 155 3.37 -26.46 -6.06
N PRO A 156 2.91 -27.65 -6.55
CA PRO A 156 3.71 -28.51 -7.40
C PRO A 156 4.20 -27.77 -8.65
N ALA A 157 5.48 -27.96 -8.99
CA ALA A 157 6.12 -27.43 -10.19
C ALA A 157 6.26 -28.53 -11.25
N GLU A 158 5.87 -28.24 -12.49
CA GLU A 158 5.91 -29.16 -13.62
C GLU A 158 7.33 -29.29 -14.19
N LEU A 159 7.75 -30.51 -14.54
CA LEU A 159 9.04 -30.71 -15.26
C LEU A 159 8.87 -30.31 -16.71
N ILE A 160 9.71 -29.40 -17.18
CA ILE A 160 9.74 -28.93 -18.56
C ILE A 160 11.05 -29.33 -19.22
N ASN A 161 10.99 -29.76 -20.48
CA ASN A 161 12.12 -30.02 -21.34
C ASN A 161 11.80 -29.47 -22.72
N GLU A 162 12.30 -28.29 -23.03
CA GLU A 162 12.04 -27.60 -24.29
C GLU A 162 13.21 -26.74 -24.75
N GLN A 163 13.24 -26.38 -26.03
CA GLN A 163 14.24 -25.45 -26.57
C GLN A 163 13.64 -24.06 -26.62
N ASN A 164 14.21 -23.13 -25.83
CA ASN A 164 13.70 -21.79 -25.65
C ASN A 164 14.74 -20.71 -26.00
N TYR A 165 14.30 -19.48 -26.16
CA TYR A 165 15.15 -18.29 -26.17
C TYR A 165 15.48 -17.88 -24.74
N PHE A 166 16.77 -17.62 -24.48
CA PHE A 166 17.31 -17.21 -23.20
C PHE A 166 17.82 -15.78 -23.25
N PHE A 167 17.56 -15.04 -22.19
CA PHE A 167 18.15 -13.73 -21.95
C PHE A 167 19.36 -13.86 -21.02
N LYS A 168 20.49 -13.28 -21.40
CA LYS A 168 21.75 -13.29 -20.65
C LYS A 168 21.68 -12.38 -19.43
N LEU A 169 20.80 -12.69 -18.46
CA LEU A 169 20.62 -11.90 -17.25
C LEU A 169 21.90 -11.84 -16.40
N SER A 170 22.70 -12.95 -16.39
CA SER A 170 23.98 -13.02 -15.70
C SER A 170 24.99 -11.94 -16.14
N ALA A 171 24.91 -11.50 -17.40
CA ALA A 171 25.77 -10.45 -17.94
C ALA A 171 25.50 -9.04 -17.35
N PHE A 172 24.40 -8.87 -16.62
CA PHE A 172 24.00 -7.59 -16.06
C PHE A 172 24.24 -7.49 -14.53
N GLN A 173 24.76 -8.54 -13.88
CA GLN A 173 24.94 -8.58 -12.45
C GLN A 173 25.73 -7.39 -11.92
N ASP A 174 26.92 -7.14 -12.44
CA ASP A 174 27.79 -6.06 -11.97
C ASP A 174 27.19 -4.68 -12.27
N ARG A 175 26.59 -4.52 -13.46
CA ARG A 175 25.92 -3.27 -13.85
C ARG A 175 24.72 -2.94 -12.97
N LEU A 176 23.95 -3.96 -12.52
CA LEU A 176 22.86 -3.79 -11.59
C LEU A 176 23.36 -3.42 -10.18
N LEU A 177 24.42 -4.06 -9.70
CA LEU A 177 25.02 -3.70 -8.42
C LEU A 177 25.60 -2.27 -8.43
N GLU A 178 26.20 -1.86 -9.55
CA GLU A 178 26.66 -0.48 -9.75
C GLU A 178 25.48 0.49 -9.78
N LEU A 179 24.38 0.20 -10.47
CA LEU A 179 23.15 0.98 -10.48
C LEU A 179 22.64 1.25 -9.06
N TYR A 180 22.52 0.20 -8.23
CA TYR A 180 22.00 0.35 -6.86
C TYR A 180 22.97 1.11 -5.93
N ALA A 181 24.26 1.07 -6.22
CA ALA A 181 25.28 1.81 -5.45
C ALA A 181 25.31 3.30 -5.83
N GLN A 182 25.21 3.63 -7.11
CA GLN A 182 25.22 5.00 -7.61
C GLN A 182 23.87 5.71 -7.48
N HIS A 183 22.76 4.95 -7.53
CA HIS A 183 21.39 5.43 -7.48
C HIS A 183 20.60 4.72 -6.37
N PRO A 184 20.85 5.08 -5.09
CA PRO A 184 20.13 4.47 -3.96
C PRO A 184 18.62 4.73 -3.99
N GLU A 185 18.18 5.74 -4.71
CA GLU A 185 16.76 6.06 -4.96
C GLU A 185 16.08 5.12 -5.95
N PHE A 186 16.85 4.34 -6.73
CA PHE A 186 16.28 3.47 -7.77
C PHE A 186 15.35 2.40 -7.21
N VAL A 187 15.67 1.81 -6.04
CA VAL A 187 14.78 0.85 -5.36
C VAL A 187 14.41 1.41 -3.99
N GLN A 188 13.11 1.56 -3.77
CA GLN A 188 12.54 2.08 -2.52
C GLN A 188 11.50 1.09 -1.95
N PRO A 189 11.32 1.03 -0.62
CA PRO A 189 12.16 1.64 0.42
C PRO A 189 13.49 0.89 0.63
N ASP A 190 14.38 1.45 1.45
CA ASP A 190 15.76 0.97 1.63
C ASP A 190 15.88 -0.51 1.98
N TYR A 191 15.01 -1.05 2.82
CA TYR A 191 15.06 -2.47 3.20
C TYR A 191 14.74 -3.37 1.98
N ARG A 192 13.89 -2.93 1.04
CA ARG A 192 13.64 -3.64 -0.23
C ARG A 192 14.85 -3.59 -1.16
N ARG A 193 15.54 -2.45 -1.19
CA ARG A 193 16.80 -2.34 -1.93
C ARG A 193 17.83 -3.34 -1.42
N ASN A 194 17.96 -3.48 -0.09
CA ASN A 194 18.89 -4.42 0.51
C ASN A 194 18.54 -5.89 0.16
N GLU A 195 17.26 -6.24 0.12
CA GLU A 195 16.77 -7.54 -0.34
C GLU A 195 17.19 -7.81 -1.80
N VAL A 196 16.97 -6.84 -2.70
CA VAL A 196 17.35 -6.93 -4.12
C VAL A 196 18.87 -7.07 -4.27
N ILE A 197 19.65 -6.24 -3.59
CA ILE A 197 21.13 -6.31 -3.60
C ILE A 197 21.61 -7.68 -3.13
N SER A 198 21.06 -8.20 -2.04
CA SER A 198 21.41 -9.51 -1.50
C SER A 198 21.12 -10.62 -2.52
N PHE A 199 19.98 -10.57 -3.19
CA PHE A 199 19.62 -11.53 -4.22
C PHE A 199 20.60 -11.48 -5.42
N VAL A 200 20.91 -10.28 -5.94
CA VAL A 200 21.82 -10.10 -7.08
C VAL A 200 23.24 -10.55 -6.74
N LYS A 201 23.73 -10.26 -5.51
CA LYS A 201 25.03 -10.74 -5.02
C LYS A 201 25.12 -12.28 -4.89
N GLY A 202 23.97 -12.94 -4.73
CA GLY A 202 23.89 -14.40 -4.72
C GLY A 202 24.19 -15.07 -6.07
N GLY A 203 24.32 -14.27 -7.15
CA GLY A 203 24.62 -14.72 -8.51
C GLY A 203 23.37 -14.79 -9.40
N LEU A 204 23.37 -14.06 -10.51
CA LEU A 204 22.31 -14.11 -11.50
C LEU A 204 22.56 -15.22 -12.52
N ARG A 205 21.48 -15.91 -12.89
CA ARG A 205 21.49 -16.91 -13.96
C ARG A 205 20.67 -16.40 -15.14
N ASP A 206 21.02 -16.88 -16.35
CA ASP A 206 20.25 -16.57 -17.54
C ASP A 206 18.84 -17.14 -17.44
N ILE A 207 17.87 -16.42 -17.99
CA ILE A 207 16.45 -16.77 -17.88
C ILE A 207 15.86 -17.10 -19.24
N SER A 208 15.01 -18.13 -19.29
CA SER A 208 14.22 -18.43 -20.50
C SER A 208 13.10 -17.41 -20.68
N ILE A 209 13.08 -16.75 -21.82
CA ILE A 209 12.12 -15.68 -22.16
C ILE A 209 11.18 -16.04 -23.32
N SER A 210 11.08 -17.33 -23.68
CA SER A 210 10.04 -17.84 -24.58
C SER A 210 9.44 -19.16 -24.09
N ARG A 211 8.29 -19.54 -24.66
CA ARG A 211 7.54 -20.75 -24.34
C ARG A 211 6.98 -21.35 -25.62
N ARG A 212 7.34 -22.61 -25.93
CA ARG A 212 6.84 -23.30 -27.10
C ARG A 212 5.46 -23.94 -26.88
N ARG A 213 5.16 -24.35 -25.66
CA ARG A 213 3.90 -25.02 -25.32
C ARG A 213 2.69 -24.11 -25.23
N LEU A 214 2.91 -22.79 -25.06
CA LEU A 214 1.84 -21.81 -25.02
C LEU A 214 1.35 -21.48 -26.42
N LYS A 215 0.03 -21.30 -26.54
CA LYS A 215 -0.63 -20.85 -27.79
C LYS A 215 -1.13 -19.41 -27.66
N TRP A 216 -1.38 -18.93 -26.43
CA TRP A 216 -1.89 -17.61 -26.15
C TRP A 216 -0.79 -16.69 -25.62
N GLY A 217 -0.44 -15.67 -26.39
CA GLY A 217 0.59 -14.68 -26.07
C GLY A 217 1.21 -14.08 -27.32
N ILE A 218 2.23 -13.27 -27.15
CA ILE A 218 2.91 -12.58 -28.24
C ILE A 218 3.84 -13.54 -28.97
N PRO A 219 3.69 -13.73 -30.32
CA PRO A 219 4.58 -14.58 -31.08
C PRO A 219 6.01 -13.99 -31.12
N TRP A 220 7.01 -14.86 -30.98
CA TRP A 220 8.40 -14.46 -31.06
C TRP A 220 8.73 -13.90 -32.47
N PRO A 221 9.52 -12.81 -32.59
CA PRO A 221 9.92 -12.30 -33.91
C PRO A 221 10.67 -13.37 -34.69
N ASP A 222 10.19 -13.65 -35.90
CA ASP A 222 10.79 -14.60 -36.85
C ASP A 222 10.77 -16.11 -36.46
N ASP A 223 10.06 -16.44 -35.34
CA ASP A 223 9.84 -17.83 -34.90
C ASP A 223 8.45 -17.95 -34.21
N PRO A 224 7.35 -17.95 -35.01
CA PRO A 224 5.98 -17.85 -34.47
C PRO A 224 5.51 -19.08 -33.66
N GLU A 225 6.29 -20.17 -33.65
CA GLU A 225 6.02 -21.33 -32.79
C GLU A 225 6.40 -21.08 -31.32
N GLU A 226 7.18 -20.04 -31.05
CA GLU A 226 7.57 -19.60 -29.73
C GLU A 226 6.73 -18.38 -29.30
N VAL A 227 6.28 -18.37 -28.06
CA VAL A 227 5.52 -17.28 -27.43
C VAL A 227 6.41 -16.59 -26.41
N VAL A 228 6.37 -15.27 -26.38
CA VAL A 228 7.17 -14.44 -25.45
C VAL A 228 6.75 -14.73 -24.02
N TYR A 229 7.73 -14.77 -23.12
CA TYR A 229 7.52 -14.93 -21.69
C TYR A 229 6.75 -13.74 -21.09
N VAL A 230 5.71 -14.04 -20.30
CA VAL A 230 4.75 -13.07 -19.79
C VAL A 230 5.39 -11.85 -19.09
N TRP A 231 6.49 -12.01 -18.36
CA TRP A 231 7.15 -10.87 -17.71
C TRP A 231 7.96 -9.98 -18.67
N TYR A 232 8.49 -10.55 -19.76
CA TYR A 232 9.10 -9.72 -20.82
C TYR A 232 8.04 -8.93 -21.58
N ASP A 233 6.90 -9.56 -21.79
CA ASP A 233 5.68 -9.00 -22.35
C ASP A 233 5.14 -7.87 -21.48
N ALA A 234 4.68 -8.17 -20.26
CA ALA A 234 4.01 -7.23 -19.35
C ALA A 234 4.84 -5.97 -19.06
N LEU A 235 6.15 -6.12 -18.76
CA LEU A 235 7.03 -4.99 -18.46
C LEU A 235 7.18 -4.01 -19.63
N THR A 236 7.11 -4.50 -20.87
CA THR A 236 7.14 -3.66 -22.07
C THR A 236 5.91 -2.75 -22.18
N GLY A 237 4.81 -3.07 -21.48
CA GLY A 237 3.61 -2.25 -21.44
C GLY A 237 3.85 -0.82 -20.96
N TYR A 238 4.87 -0.61 -20.12
CA TYR A 238 5.26 0.72 -19.65
C TYR A 238 5.83 1.62 -20.75
N LEU A 239 6.36 1.03 -21.81
CA LEU A 239 6.81 1.74 -23.01
C LEU A 239 5.65 1.90 -24.01
N THR A 240 4.87 0.82 -24.18
CA THR A 240 3.76 0.78 -25.15
C THR A 240 2.74 1.88 -24.87
N GLY A 241 2.33 2.03 -23.61
CA GLY A 241 1.26 2.94 -23.24
C GLY A 241 1.53 4.42 -23.51
N ILE A 242 2.78 4.78 -23.82
CA ILE A 242 3.21 6.12 -24.19
C ILE A 242 3.76 6.20 -25.63
N GLY A 243 3.45 5.20 -26.47
CA GLY A 243 3.74 5.26 -27.92
C GLY A 243 5.10 4.75 -28.37
N TYR A 244 5.75 3.83 -27.65
CA TYR A 244 7.05 3.24 -28.04
C TYR A 244 7.03 2.53 -29.39
N ALA A 245 5.89 1.95 -29.79
CA ALA A 245 5.74 1.25 -31.07
C ALA A 245 5.77 2.18 -32.30
N GLU A 246 5.52 3.45 -32.11
CA GLU A 246 5.36 4.41 -33.22
C GLU A 246 6.71 4.87 -33.78
N GLY A 247 6.89 4.77 -35.12
CA GLY A 247 8.11 5.19 -35.80
C GLY A 247 9.39 4.49 -35.32
N GLU A 248 10.55 4.97 -35.75
CA GLU A 248 11.85 4.37 -35.40
C GLU A 248 12.31 4.73 -33.96
N GLN A 249 11.90 5.89 -33.44
CA GLN A 249 12.33 6.41 -32.15
C GLN A 249 11.22 6.46 -31.09
N GLY A 250 10.04 5.92 -31.40
CA GLY A 250 8.82 6.11 -30.62
C GLY A 250 8.11 7.43 -30.96
N SER A 251 6.91 7.63 -30.43
CA SER A 251 6.14 8.86 -30.60
C SER A 251 6.82 10.07 -29.91
N ASP A 252 6.38 11.28 -30.21
CA ASP A 252 6.80 12.47 -29.49
C ASP A 252 6.45 12.38 -27.98
N GLU A 253 5.34 11.72 -27.66
CA GLU A 253 4.94 11.49 -26.27
C GLU A 253 5.91 10.53 -25.57
N PHE A 254 6.33 9.44 -26.22
CA PHE A 254 7.37 8.56 -25.68
C PHE A 254 8.67 9.29 -25.42
N GLN A 255 9.14 10.09 -26.36
CA GLN A 255 10.39 10.85 -26.20
C GLN A 255 10.30 11.89 -25.09
N LYS A 256 9.14 12.47 -24.84
CA LYS A 256 8.88 13.43 -23.78
C LYS A 256 8.79 12.75 -22.41
N LEU A 257 8.10 11.64 -22.30
CA LEU A 257 7.72 11.01 -21.02
C LEU A 257 8.73 9.99 -20.53
N TRP A 258 9.37 9.20 -21.44
CA TRP A 258 10.35 8.21 -21.01
C TRP A 258 11.71 8.87 -20.66
N PRO A 259 12.42 8.43 -19.59
CA PRO A 259 12.12 7.34 -18.68
C PRO A 259 11.02 7.68 -17.64
N ALA A 260 10.39 6.63 -17.08
CA ALA A 260 9.44 6.79 -16.00
C ALA A 260 10.11 7.34 -14.73
N ASP A 261 9.41 8.23 -14.03
CA ASP A 261 9.87 8.76 -12.74
C ASP A 261 9.57 7.80 -11.60
N LEU A 262 8.46 7.05 -11.69
CA LEU A 262 8.04 6.14 -10.64
C LEU A 262 7.29 4.92 -11.19
N HIS A 263 7.81 3.72 -10.91
CA HIS A 263 7.05 2.47 -10.96
C HIS A 263 6.59 2.10 -9.55
N MET A 264 5.29 2.14 -9.30
CA MET A 264 4.68 1.75 -8.02
C MET A 264 4.22 0.30 -8.10
N ILE A 265 4.73 -0.57 -7.24
CA ILE A 265 4.48 -2.02 -7.31
C ILE A 265 4.24 -2.65 -5.94
N GLY A 266 3.62 -3.83 -5.91
CA GLY A 266 3.62 -4.71 -4.74
C GLY A 266 4.99 -5.40 -4.55
N LYS A 267 5.34 -5.68 -3.31
CA LYS A 267 6.62 -6.33 -2.94
C LYS A 267 6.86 -7.70 -3.60
N ASP A 268 5.80 -8.41 -3.95
CA ASP A 268 5.83 -9.74 -4.57
C ASP A 268 6.43 -9.74 -5.98
N ILE A 269 6.39 -8.62 -6.68
CA ILE A 269 6.89 -8.48 -8.04
C ILE A 269 8.17 -7.62 -8.13
N ILE A 270 8.84 -7.36 -7.00
CA ILE A 270 10.01 -6.49 -6.95
C ILE A 270 11.17 -7.01 -7.81
N ARG A 271 11.38 -8.33 -7.86
CA ARG A 271 12.49 -8.91 -8.66
C ARG A 271 12.32 -8.64 -10.15
N PHE A 272 11.09 -8.66 -10.65
CA PHE A 272 10.81 -8.37 -12.06
C PHE A 272 11.08 -6.91 -12.41
N HIS A 273 10.73 -5.98 -11.53
CA HIS A 273 10.86 -4.55 -11.78
C HIS A 273 12.24 -3.98 -11.42
N ALA A 274 12.88 -4.52 -10.40
CA ALA A 274 14.17 -4.02 -9.94
C ALA A 274 15.38 -4.75 -10.57
N ILE A 275 15.20 -5.98 -11.11
CA ILE A 275 16.30 -6.78 -11.68
C ILE A 275 16.07 -7.02 -13.17
N TYR A 276 14.94 -7.65 -13.57
CA TYR A 276 14.71 -8.03 -14.97
C TYR A 276 14.47 -6.80 -15.84
N TRP A 277 13.60 -5.90 -15.41
CA TRP A 277 13.26 -4.72 -16.19
C TRP A 277 14.45 -3.82 -16.52
N PRO A 278 15.29 -3.38 -15.56
CA PRO A 278 16.48 -2.62 -15.91
C PRO A 278 17.46 -3.40 -16.79
N ALA A 279 17.59 -4.72 -16.62
CA ALA A 279 18.44 -5.53 -17.49
C ALA A 279 17.90 -5.57 -18.93
N PHE A 280 16.59 -5.71 -19.14
CA PHE A 280 15.96 -5.67 -20.47
C PHE A 280 16.17 -4.31 -21.16
N LEU A 281 15.98 -3.23 -20.40
CA LEU A 281 16.22 -1.88 -20.90
C LEU A 281 17.69 -1.65 -21.26
N MET A 282 18.62 -2.05 -20.40
CA MET A 282 20.06 -1.97 -20.65
C MET A 282 20.45 -2.78 -21.92
N ALA A 283 19.85 -3.96 -22.10
CA ALA A 283 20.10 -4.80 -23.27
C ALA A 283 19.61 -4.15 -24.56
N ALA A 284 18.53 -3.39 -24.49
CA ALA A 284 17.97 -2.65 -25.62
C ALA A 284 18.63 -1.27 -25.81
N GLY A 285 19.46 -0.82 -24.88
CA GLY A 285 20.08 0.53 -24.93
C GLY A 285 19.11 1.66 -24.58
N LEU A 286 18.06 1.38 -23.80
CA LEU A 286 17.07 2.36 -23.37
C LEU A 286 17.41 2.93 -21.98
N PRO A 287 17.02 4.18 -21.70
CA PRO A 287 17.14 4.77 -20.38
C PRO A 287 16.36 3.99 -19.31
N LEU A 288 16.83 4.03 -18.07
CA LEU A 288 16.20 3.35 -16.94
C LEU A 288 15.18 4.27 -16.23
N PRO A 289 14.12 3.71 -15.60
CA PRO A 289 13.23 4.47 -14.74
C PRO A 289 14.01 5.05 -13.55
N THR A 290 13.51 6.14 -12.95
CA THR A 290 14.19 6.79 -11.82
C THR A 290 13.99 5.99 -10.53
N THR A 291 12.76 5.54 -10.24
CA THR A 291 12.43 4.86 -8.99
C THR A 291 11.46 3.71 -9.22
N VAL A 292 11.75 2.58 -8.58
CA VAL A 292 10.85 1.46 -8.36
C VAL A 292 10.50 1.41 -6.88
N PHE A 293 9.27 1.74 -6.53
CA PHE A 293 8.81 1.69 -5.14
C PHE A 293 7.96 0.45 -4.91
N ALA A 294 8.40 -0.42 -3.99
CA ALA A 294 7.71 -1.65 -3.64
C ALA A 294 6.98 -1.52 -2.29
N HIS A 295 5.65 -1.38 -2.33
CA HIS A 295 4.84 -1.34 -1.13
C HIS A 295 4.52 -2.74 -0.59
N GLY A 296 4.08 -2.80 0.69
CA GLY A 296 3.67 -4.04 1.36
C GLY A 296 2.28 -4.53 0.93
N TRP A 297 1.85 -5.65 1.49
CA TRP A 297 0.54 -6.23 1.25
C TRP A 297 -0.53 -5.67 2.19
N ILE A 298 -1.77 -5.72 1.74
CA ILE A 298 -2.94 -5.50 2.58
C ILE A 298 -3.49 -6.88 2.98
N TYR A 299 -3.43 -7.19 4.27
CA TYR A 299 -4.05 -8.38 4.86
C TYR A 299 -5.50 -8.10 5.24
N TYR A 300 -6.30 -9.14 5.41
CA TYR A 300 -7.61 -9.05 6.04
C TYR A 300 -7.52 -9.68 7.44
N GLU A 301 -7.77 -8.88 8.48
CA GLU A 301 -7.72 -9.33 9.90
C GLU A 301 -6.44 -10.14 10.23
N GLN A 302 -5.27 -9.66 9.74
CA GLN A 302 -3.94 -10.29 9.86
C GLN A 302 -3.68 -11.52 8.98
N ASP A 303 -4.68 -12.01 8.24
CA ASP A 303 -4.54 -13.12 7.31
C ASP A 303 -4.27 -12.63 5.87
N LYS A 304 -3.38 -13.33 5.16
CA LYS A 304 -3.20 -13.08 3.72
C LYS A 304 -4.49 -13.40 2.98
N MET A 305 -4.98 -12.44 2.20
CA MET A 305 -6.16 -12.63 1.36
C MET A 305 -5.94 -13.75 0.34
N SER A 306 -6.86 -14.70 0.29
CA SER A 306 -6.82 -15.83 -0.63
C SER A 306 -8.22 -16.25 -1.03
N LYS A 307 -8.43 -16.53 -2.33
CA LYS A 307 -9.72 -17.03 -2.84
C LYS A 307 -10.10 -18.36 -2.20
N SER A 308 -9.14 -19.25 -1.96
CA SER A 308 -9.37 -20.54 -1.32
C SER A 308 -9.80 -20.43 0.14
N LYS A 309 -9.39 -19.37 0.83
CA LYS A 309 -9.85 -19.05 2.20
C LYS A 309 -11.17 -18.27 2.23
N GLY A 310 -11.62 -17.74 1.09
CA GLY A 310 -12.84 -16.92 1.02
C GLY A 310 -12.76 -15.56 1.74
N ASN A 311 -11.54 -15.11 2.07
CA ASN A 311 -11.28 -13.88 2.82
C ASN A 311 -10.81 -12.70 1.95
N VAL A 312 -11.06 -12.75 0.64
CA VAL A 312 -10.74 -11.64 -0.27
C VAL A 312 -11.72 -10.51 -0.06
N VAL A 313 -11.20 -9.31 0.16
CA VAL A 313 -11.98 -8.08 0.31
C VAL A 313 -12.05 -7.32 -1.01
N TYR A 314 -13.27 -7.04 -1.46
CA TYR A 314 -13.55 -6.30 -2.68
C TYR A 314 -13.98 -4.86 -2.35
N PRO A 315 -13.49 -3.85 -3.11
CA PRO A 315 -13.83 -2.45 -2.84
C PRO A 315 -15.29 -2.07 -3.08
N GLU A 316 -15.93 -2.65 -4.12
CA GLU A 316 -17.27 -2.26 -4.55
C GLU A 316 -18.32 -2.43 -3.45
N PRO A 317 -18.43 -3.59 -2.75
CA PRO A 317 -19.39 -3.77 -1.66
C PRO A 317 -19.19 -2.76 -0.51
N ILE A 318 -17.93 -2.38 -0.25
CA ILE A 318 -17.59 -1.40 0.78
C ILE A 318 -18.12 -0.03 0.40
N VAL A 319 -17.83 0.40 -0.83
CA VAL A 319 -18.29 1.70 -1.35
C VAL A 319 -19.82 1.76 -1.32
N ASP A 320 -20.49 0.73 -1.84
CA ASP A 320 -21.96 0.69 -1.91
C ASP A 320 -22.61 0.68 -0.53
N ALA A 321 -22.06 -0.08 0.42
CA ALA A 321 -22.55 -0.11 1.79
C ALA A 321 -22.46 1.28 2.45
N LEU A 322 -21.34 1.99 2.30
CA LEU A 322 -21.17 3.33 2.85
C LEU A 322 -22.06 4.36 2.15
N GLU A 323 -22.20 4.27 0.83
CA GLU A 323 -23.09 5.16 0.05
C GLU A 323 -24.56 4.97 0.44
N SER A 324 -24.99 3.79 0.90
CA SER A 324 -26.35 3.57 1.41
C SER A 324 -26.68 4.42 2.65
N PHE A 325 -25.69 4.92 3.37
CA PHE A 325 -25.83 5.89 4.47
C PHE A 325 -25.69 7.36 4.02
N GLY A 326 -25.54 7.62 2.71
CA GLY A 326 -25.22 8.94 2.18
C GLY A 326 -23.77 9.38 2.41
N ALA A 327 -22.90 8.47 2.85
CA ALA A 327 -21.48 8.73 3.01
C ALA A 327 -20.75 8.67 1.64
N PRO A 328 -19.65 9.41 1.44
CA PRO A 328 -18.85 9.31 0.21
C PRO A 328 -17.97 8.04 0.27
N GLY A 329 -18.56 6.89 -0.08
CA GLY A 329 -17.98 5.56 0.12
C GLY A 329 -16.60 5.38 -0.51
N ASN A 330 -16.42 5.87 -1.74
CA ASN A 330 -15.12 5.81 -2.42
C ASN A 330 -14.04 6.61 -1.68
N ASP A 331 -14.32 7.85 -1.29
CA ASP A 331 -13.35 8.71 -0.60
C ASP A 331 -13.05 8.20 0.81
N ALA A 332 -14.06 7.65 1.49
CA ALA A 332 -13.89 7.02 2.80
C ALA A 332 -12.95 5.81 2.73
N LEU A 333 -13.10 4.96 1.72
CA LEU A 333 -12.20 3.82 1.49
C LEU A 333 -10.79 4.30 1.11
N ARG A 334 -10.64 5.28 0.21
CA ARG A 334 -9.36 5.88 -0.17
C ARG A 334 -8.64 6.43 1.06
N TYR A 335 -9.33 7.22 1.87
CA TYR A 335 -8.76 7.80 3.09
C TYR A 335 -8.30 6.73 4.08
N TYR A 336 -9.15 5.73 4.36
CA TYR A 336 -8.81 4.66 5.28
C TYR A 336 -7.55 3.89 4.86
N LEU A 337 -7.49 3.47 3.60
CA LEU A 337 -6.34 2.73 3.07
C LEU A 337 -5.02 3.53 3.16
N LEU A 338 -5.08 4.83 2.92
CA LEU A 338 -3.89 5.69 2.97
C LEU A 338 -3.50 6.09 4.40
N ARG A 339 -4.47 6.19 5.30
CA ARG A 339 -4.26 6.69 6.67
C ARG A 339 -3.80 5.61 7.62
N ASP A 340 -4.37 4.40 7.51
CA ASP A 340 -4.09 3.28 8.40
C ASP A 340 -2.94 2.38 7.91
N THR A 341 -2.50 2.54 6.67
CA THR A 341 -1.37 1.79 6.12
C THR A 341 -0.10 2.63 6.22
N PRO A 342 0.87 2.28 7.07
CA PRO A 342 2.21 2.87 7.02
C PRO A 342 2.81 2.58 5.64
N PHE A 343 3.06 3.62 4.84
CA PHE A 343 3.41 3.44 3.45
C PHE A 343 4.71 2.64 3.29
N GLY A 344 4.71 1.68 2.37
CA GLY A 344 5.81 0.75 2.16
C GLY A 344 5.73 -0.54 2.99
N GLN A 345 5.02 -0.53 4.12
CA GLN A 345 4.89 -1.70 5.01
C GLN A 345 3.62 -2.51 4.72
N ASP A 346 3.57 -3.72 5.26
CA ASP A 346 2.35 -4.51 5.28
C ASP A 346 1.32 -3.88 6.23
N ALA A 347 0.05 -3.95 5.86
CA ALA A 347 -1.04 -3.43 6.68
C ALA A 347 -2.22 -4.40 6.74
N SER A 348 -3.09 -4.20 7.72
CA SER A 348 -4.30 -5.01 7.89
C SER A 348 -5.53 -4.16 7.66
N PHE A 349 -6.43 -4.63 6.80
CA PHE A 349 -7.75 -4.07 6.59
C PHE A 349 -8.75 -4.70 7.56
N SER A 350 -9.62 -3.87 8.16
CA SER A 350 -10.80 -4.36 8.90
C SER A 350 -11.99 -3.41 8.71
N TYR A 351 -13.21 -3.96 8.72
CA TYR A 351 -14.43 -3.15 8.67
C TYR A 351 -14.59 -2.28 9.91
N ASP A 352 -14.21 -2.80 11.08
CA ASP A 352 -14.25 -2.05 12.34
C ASP A 352 -13.33 -0.83 12.29
N GLY A 353 -12.08 -1.01 11.84
CA GLY A 353 -11.11 0.08 11.65
C GLY A 353 -11.61 1.13 10.66
N LEU A 354 -12.20 0.72 9.55
CA LEU A 354 -12.80 1.62 8.56
C LEU A 354 -13.90 2.50 9.17
N VAL A 355 -14.87 1.91 9.86
CA VAL A 355 -15.99 2.66 10.49
C VAL A 355 -15.49 3.55 11.62
N GLN A 356 -14.55 3.07 12.43
CA GLN A 356 -13.95 3.87 13.50
C GLN A 356 -13.21 5.08 12.94
N ARG A 357 -12.36 4.89 11.94
CA ARG A 357 -11.58 5.95 11.30
C ARG A 357 -12.48 6.97 10.59
N TYR A 358 -13.50 6.48 9.88
CA TYR A 358 -14.50 7.33 9.26
C TYR A 358 -15.18 8.25 10.29
N ASN A 359 -15.66 7.68 11.39
CA ASN A 359 -16.36 8.46 12.40
C ASN A 359 -15.44 9.44 13.13
N SER A 360 -14.22 9.03 13.51
CA SER A 360 -13.29 9.89 14.24
C SER A 360 -12.79 11.05 13.37
N ASP A 361 -12.21 10.73 12.23
CA ASP A 361 -11.47 11.70 11.45
C ASP A 361 -12.38 12.44 10.45
N LEU A 362 -13.24 11.72 9.70
CA LEU A 362 -14.05 12.33 8.66
C LEU A 362 -15.32 12.98 9.20
N ALA A 363 -16.10 12.26 10.00
CA ALA A 363 -17.37 12.82 10.51
C ALA A 363 -17.15 13.83 11.66
N ASN A 364 -16.36 13.46 12.68
CA ASN A 364 -16.22 14.28 13.88
C ASN A 364 -15.22 15.43 13.70
N ASP A 365 -14.07 15.24 13.04
CA ASP A 365 -13.09 16.30 12.89
C ASP A 365 -13.40 17.19 11.68
N LEU A 366 -13.21 16.66 10.46
CA LEU A 366 -13.36 17.45 9.25
C LEU A 366 -14.82 17.85 8.96
N GLY A 367 -15.73 16.88 9.05
CA GLY A 367 -17.16 17.10 8.77
C GLY A 367 -17.79 18.07 9.75
N ASN A 368 -17.47 17.95 11.04
CA ASN A 368 -17.94 18.89 12.05
C ASN A 368 -17.34 20.30 11.87
N LEU A 369 -16.05 20.42 11.54
CA LEU A 369 -15.42 21.70 11.21
C LEU A 369 -16.15 22.38 10.05
N ALA A 370 -16.33 21.67 8.93
CA ALA A 370 -17.00 22.20 7.75
C ALA A 370 -18.45 22.62 8.04
N ASN A 371 -19.24 21.74 8.64
CA ASN A 371 -20.64 22.00 8.92
C ASN A 371 -20.82 23.17 9.90
N ARG A 372 -20.04 23.25 10.98
CA ARG A 372 -20.10 24.36 11.94
C ARG A 372 -19.74 25.69 11.30
N THR A 373 -18.66 25.75 10.52
CA THR A 373 -18.19 26.99 9.88
C THR A 373 -19.25 27.49 8.89
N ILE A 374 -19.70 26.64 7.96
CA ILE A 374 -20.66 27.02 6.92
C ILE A 374 -22.03 27.38 7.53
N THR A 375 -22.50 26.60 8.54
CA THR A 375 -23.78 26.91 9.21
C THR A 375 -23.73 28.25 9.95
N MET A 376 -22.63 28.57 10.61
CA MET A 376 -22.50 29.86 11.30
C MET A 376 -22.46 31.03 10.32
N ILE A 377 -21.75 30.91 9.20
CA ILE A 377 -21.73 31.92 8.14
C ILE A 377 -23.14 32.10 7.56
N HIS A 378 -23.84 30.99 7.29
CA HIS A 378 -25.20 31.03 6.78
C HIS A 378 -26.17 31.77 7.72
N ASN A 379 -26.12 31.46 9.01
CA ASN A 379 -27.02 32.00 10.01
C ASN A 379 -26.68 33.45 10.44
N ARG A 380 -25.41 33.84 10.42
CA ARG A 380 -24.97 35.14 10.93
C ARG A 380 -24.78 36.21 9.85
N PHE A 381 -24.40 35.77 8.65
CA PHE A 381 -24.09 36.66 7.53
C PHE A 381 -24.92 36.36 6.28
N GLY A 382 -26.11 35.72 6.43
CA GLY A 382 -26.98 35.41 5.28
C GLY A 382 -26.33 34.51 4.23
N GLY A 383 -25.34 33.76 4.61
CA GLY A 383 -24.59 32.86 3.71
C GLY A 383 -23.48 33.58 2.93
N GLU A 384 -23.12 34.80 3.23
CA GLU A 384 -22.03 35.51 2.58
C GLU A 384 -20.74 35.42 3.43
N ILE A 385 -19.62 35.09 2.78
CA ILE A 385 -18.29 35.15 3.42
C ILE A 385 -18.02 36.60 3.83
N PRO A 386 -17.77 36.88 5.12
CA PRO A 386 -17.47 38.24 5.58
C PRO A 386 -16.16 38.76 4.98
N ASP A 387 -15.95 40.08 5.09
CA ASP A 387 -14.71 40.72 4.67
C ASP A 387 -13.50 40.14 5.41
N PRO A 388 -12.34 40.05 4.74
CA PRO A 388 -11.11 39.65 5.38
C PRO A 388 -10.73 40.68 6.46
N PRO A 389 -10.13 40.23 7.57
CA PRO A 389 -9.70 41.16 8.62
C PRO A 389 -8.55 42.05 8.16
N ASP A 390 -8.59 43.35 8.50
CA ASP A 390 -7.49 44.28 8.24
C ASP A 390 -6.24 43.92 9.04
N THR A 391 -6.43 43.38 10.25
CA THR A 391 -5.37 42.94 11.16
C THR A 391 -5.70 41.59 11.77
N LEU A 392 -4.70 40.73 11.87
CA LEU A 392 -4.80 39.46 12.55
C LEU A 392 -4.48 39.63 14.03
N THR A 393 -5.21 38.93 14.91
CA THR A 393 -4.83 38.80 16.32
C THR A 393 -3.82 37.66 16.48
N THR A 394 -3.26 37.52 17.67
CA THR A 394 -2.29 36.46 17.99
C THR A 394 -2.79 35.07 17.61
N HIS A 395 -4.09 34.78 17.72
CA HIS A 395 -4.66 33.47 17.37
C HIS A 395 -4.66 33.21 15.87
N GLU A 396 -5.02 34.20 15.08
CA GLU A 396 -5.01 34.11 13.61
C GLU A 396 -3.57 34.07 13.07
N GLU A 397 -2.65 34.83 13.65
CA GLU A 397 -1.21 34.76 13.32
C GLU A 397 -0.63 33.38 13.65
N MET A 398 -1.02 32.76 14.76
CA MET A 398 -0.64 31.37 15.08
C MET A 398 -1.17 30.37 14.05
N LEU A 399 -2.43 30.51 13.63
CA LEU A 399 -3.03 29.64 12.64
C LEU A 399 -2.37 29.82 11.25
N LYS A 400 -2.08 31.07 10.88
CA LYS A 400 -1.34 31.39 9.66
C LYS A 400 0.07 30.75 9.68
N ALA A 401 0.80 30.92 10.79
CA ALA A 401 2.09 30.29 10.98
C ALA A 401 2.03 28.75 10.98
N ALA A 402 0.94 28.15 11.46
CA ALA A 402 0.74 26.71 11.41
C ALA A 402 0.53 26.21 9.96
N LEU A 403 -0.10 27.01 9.10
CA LEU A 403 -0.28 26.66 7.68
C LEU A 403 0.96 26.98 6.84
N GLU A 404 1.48 28.20 6.95
CA GLU A 404 2.46 28.77 6.02
C GLU A 404 3.91 28.67 6.53
N GLY A 405 4.11 28.47 7.85
CA GLY A 405 5.41 28.56 8.52
C GLY A 405 5.72 29.98 9.02
N ARG A 406 6.71 30.11 9.91
CA ARG A 406 7.25 31.40 10.34
C ARG A 406 8.55 31.68 9.61
N VAL A 407 8.65 32.83 8.97
CA VAL A 407 9.91 33.41 8.54
C VAL A 407 10.47 34.17 9.75
N ILE A 408 11.60 33.74 10.31
CA ILE A 408 12.33 34.51 11.32
C ILE A 408 13.03 35.62 10.54
N GLY A 409 12.60 36.87 10.76
CA GLY A 409 13.25 38.03 10.16
C GLY A 409 14.69 38.16 10.64
N ASP A 410 15.56 38.82 9.84
CA ASP A 410 16.99 39.00 10.06
C ASP A 410 17.38 39.83 11.31
N GLY A 411 16.59 39.79 12.37
CA GLY A 411 16.74 40.64 13.57
C GLY A 411 16.81 39.94 14.91
N GLU A 412 16.58 38.62 15.02
CA GLU A 412 16.72 37.92 16.30
C GLU A 412 18.01 37.09 16.29
N ALA A 413 18.99 37.64 16.97
CA ALA A 413 20.29 37.04 17.22
C ALA A 413 20.13 35.94 18.30
N ASP A 414 19.96 34.72 17.89
CA ASP A 414 20.35 33.52 18.63
C ASP A 414 20.53 32.36 17.63
N GLY A 415 21.65 32.32 16.98
CA GLY A 415 22.43 31.21 16.39
C GLY A 415 21.72 29.97 15.77
N VAL A 416 20.40 29.97 15.58
CA VAL A 416 19.65 28.88 14.94
C VAL A 416 18.93 29.45 13.73
N SER A 417 19.53 29.30 12.57
CA SER A 417 18.88 29.53 11.26
C SER A 417 17.83 28.43 11.02
N GLY A 418 16.61 28.65 11.49
CA GLY A 418 15.53 27.68 11.34
C GLY A 418 14.18 28.30 11.61
N GLY A 419 13.55 28.85 10.58
CA GLY A 419 12.11 29.12 10.62
C GLY A 419 11.32 27.85 10.96
N THR A 420 10.20 27.96 11.67
CA THR A 420 9.30 26.83 11.90
C THR A 420 8.57 26.51 10.60
N ARG A 421 8.72 25.28 10.12
CA ARG A 421 8.01 24.80 8.92
C ARG A 421 6.51 24.73 9.18
N GLY A 422 5.73 25.27 8.26
CA GLY A 422 4.27 25.16 8.30
C GLY A 422 3.76 23.83 7.71
N LEU A 423 2.46 23.58 7.88
CA LEU A 423 1.78 22.41 7.31
C LEU A 423 2.09 22.24 5.82
N LYS A 424 1.99 23.33 5.06
CA LYS A 424 2.24 23.35 3.60
C LYS A 424 3.56 22.68 3.24
N GLU A 425 4.64 23.06 3.92
CA GLU A 425 5.98 22.51 3.66
C GLU A 425 6.11 21.07 4.17
N LEU A 426 5.60 20.78 5.37
CA LEU A 426 5.65 19.44 5.96
C LEU A 426 4.82 18.43 5.17
N PHE A 427 3.62 18.80 4.74
CA PHE A 427 2.78 17.97 3.89
C PHE A 427 3.47 17.67 2.55
N ARG A 428 4.00 18.73 1.89
CA ARG A 428 4.74 18.58 0.64
C ARG A 428 5.94 17.66 0.79
N GLN A 429 6.76 17.87 1.83
CA GLN A 429 7.92 17.02 2.08
C GLN A 429 7.54 15.54 2.22
N ARG A 430 6.49 15.23 2.98
CA ARG A 430 6.04 13.86 3.16
C ARG A 430 5.56 13.21 1.87
N LEU A 431 4.82 13.94 1.04
CA LEU A 431 4.38 13.43 -0.25
C LEU A 431 5.54 13.26 -1.25
N ASP A 432 6.51 14.16 -1.24
CA ASP A 432 7.76 14.05 -2.04
C ASP A 432 8.60 12.83 -1.61
N GLU A 433 8.58 12.48 -0.31
CA GLU A 433 9.21 11.29 0.28
C GLU A 433 8.35 10.03 0.11
N LEU A 434 7.19 10.12 -0.56
CA LEU A 434 6.18 9.05 -0.69
C LEU A 434 5.59 8.57 0.66
N ASP A 435 5.71 9.34 1.74
CA ASP A 435 5.07 9.08 3.04
C ASP A 435 3.67 9.67 3.10
N LEU A 436 2.73 9.04 2.39
CA LEU A 436 1.34 9.50 2.29
C LEU A 436 0.64 9.52 3.64
N SER A 437 0.83 8.49 4.46
CA SER A 437 0.24 8.41 5.80
C SER A 437 0.78 9.52 6.73
N GLY A 438 2.09 9.80 6.68
CA GLY A 438 2.70 10.90 7.41
C GLY A 438 2.18 12.28 6.96
N GLY A 439 1.99 12.48 5.66
CA GLY A 439 1.36 13.67 5.11
C GLY A 439 -0.04 13.90 5.69
N LEU A 440 -0.87 12.86 5.73
CA LEU A 440 -2.21 12.91 6.33
C LEU A 440 -2.19 13.19 7.83
N VAL A 441 -1.18 12.72 8.58
CA VAL A 441 -1.03 13.08 10.00
C VAL A 441 -0.89 14.59 10.18
N TYR A 442 -0.06 15.25 9.36
CA TYR A 442 0.10 16.70 9.44
C TYR A 442 -1.17 17.46 9.04
N LEU A 443 -1.86 17.00 8.00
CA LEU A 443 -3.12 17.61 7.57
C LEU A 443 -4.17 17.53 8.70
N TRP A 444 -4.32 16.38 9.37
CA TRP A 444 -5.28 16.22 10.48
C TRP A 444 -4.90 17.01 11.73
N ARG A 445 -3.60 17.17 11.99
CA ARG A 445 -3.16 18.10 13.05
C ARG A 445 -3.63 19.53 12.79
N PHE A 446 -3.53 20.00 11.55
CA PHE A 446 -4.00 21.33 11.20
C PHE A 446 -5.54 21.45 11.30
N ILE A 447 -6.29 20.46 10.84
CA ILE A 447 -7.75 20.39 11.03
C ILE A 447 -8.11 20.50 12.52
N SER A 448 -7.39 19.79 13.38
CA SER A 448 -7.56 19.85 14.85
C SER A 448 -7.21 21.24 15.39
N GLU A 449 -6.19 21.92 14.89
CA GLU A 449 -5.84 23.29 15.26
C GLU A 449 -6.95 24.28 14.87
N VAL A 450 -7.55 24.14 13.68
CA VAL A 450 -8.70 24.97 13.28
C VAL A 450 -9.93 24.71 14.17
N ASN A 451 -10.20 23.45 14.52
CA ASN A 451 -11.25 23.10 15.47
C ASN A 451 -10.98 23.70 16.87
N ARG A 452 -9.73 23.63 17.33
CA ARG A 452 -9.31 24.26 18.60
C ARG A 452 -9.49 25.76 18.57
N TYR A 453 -9.09 26.42 17.46
CA TYR A 453 -9.27 27.84 17.25
C TYR A 453 -10.74 28.26 17.39
N LEU A 454 -11.67 27.57 16.71
CA LEU A 454 -13.10 27.81 16.85
C LEU A 454 -13.59 27.64 18.29
N ASN A 455 -13.10 26.63 19.01
CA ASN A 455 -13.49 26.37 20.41
C ASN A 455 -12.93 27.43 21.39
N VAL A 456 -11.75 27.98 21.15
CA VAL A 456 -11.15 29.03 21.95
C VAL A 456 -11.84 30.38 21.68
N ARG A 457 -12.03 30.74 20.43
CA ARG A 457 -12.63 32.01 20.00
C ARG A 457 -14.14 32.09 20.23
N GLN A 458 -14.82 30.95 20.30
CA GLN A 458 -16.27 30.81 20.55
C GLN A 458 -17.15 31.81 19.78
N PRO A 459 -17.13 31.84 18.42
CA PRO A 459 -17.86 32.86 17.65
C PRO A 459 -19.36 32.89 17.94
N TRP A 460 -19.92 31.83 18.45
CA TRP A 460 -21.34 31.78 18.89
C TRP A 460 -21.64 32.59 20.16
N LYS A 461 -20.63 32.98 20.95
CA LYS A 461 -20.75 33.80 22.17
C LYS A 461 -20.30 35.24 21.97
N LEU A 462 -19.63 35.55 20.85
CA LEU A 462 -19.14 36.91 20.62
C LEU A 462 -20.32 37.86 20.37
N ALA A 463 -20.32 39.02 21.03
CA ALA A 463 -21.31 40.07 20.83
C ALA A 463 -20.93 41.03 19.69
N GLY A 464 -19.65 41.21 19.42
CA GLY A 464 -19.14 42.11 18.36
C GLY A 464 -19.22 41.48 16.99
N ALA A 465 -19.80 42.19 16.02
CA ALA A 465 -19.90 41.71 14.66
C ALA A 465 -18.53 41.53 13.99
N ASP A 466 -17.57 42.41 14.27
CA ASP A 466 -16.24 42.37 13.66
C ASP A 466 -15.39 41.18 14.15
N ASP A 467 -15.48 40.88 15.46
CA ASP A 467 -14.85 39.68 16.01
C ASP A 467 -15.45 38.37 15.40
N GLN A 468 -16.79 38.34 15.20
CA GLN A 468 -17.43 37.22 14.53
C GLN A 468 -16.97 37.08 13.06
N LYS A 469 -16.89 38.19 12.31
CA LYS A 469 -16.36 38.22 10.94
C LYS A 469 -14.94 37.66 10.88
N LEU A 470 -14.06 38.18 11.73
CA LEU A 470 -12.66 37.74 11.82
C LEU A 470 -12.56 36.22 12.00
N VAL A 471 -13.28 35.68 13.00
CA VAL A 471 -13.18 34.25 13.33
C VAL A 471 -13.79 33.38 12.21
N LEU A 472 -14.93 33.75 11.65
CA LEU A 472 -15.61 32.93 10.64
C LEU A 472 -14.93 33.03 9.27
N TYR A 473 -14.41 34.22 8.90
CA TYR A 473 -13.58 34.34 7.72
C TYR A 473 -12.33 33.46 7.80
N THR A 474 -11.57 33.57 8.89
CA THR A 474 -10.33 32.81 9.09
C THR A 474 -10.59 31.30 9.07
N SER A 475 -11.69 30.85 9.70
CA SER A 475 -12.04 29.42 9.71
C SER A 475 -12.44 28.91 8.34
N ALA A 476 -13.19 29.70 7.55
CA ALA A 476 -13.60 29.35 6.19
C ALA A 476 -12.39 29.29 5.25
N ASP A 477 -11.46 30.24 5.37
CA ASP A 477 -10.27 30.29 4.51
C ASP A 477 -9.25 29.20 4.89
N ALA A 478 -9.11 28.87 6.17
CA ALA A 478 -8.34 27.69 6.59
C ALA A 478 -8.96 26.41 6.04
N LEU A 479 -10.31 26.28 6.07
CA LEU A 479 -11.02 25.15 5.50
C LEU A 479 -10.85 25.06 3.99
N ARG A 480 -10.82 26.21 3.26
CA ARG A 480 -10.48 26.26 1.82
C ARG A 480 -9.08 25.67 1.57
N SER A 481 -8.10 26.04 2.37
CA SER A 481 -6.73 25.51 2.22
C SER A 481 -6.66 24.01 2.53
N VAL A 482 -7.37 23.52 3.54
CA VAL A 482 -7.55 22.09 3.82
C VAL A 482 -8.18 21.39 2.64
N THR A 483 -9.24 21.98 2.03
CA THR A 483 -9.95 21.39 0.90
C THR A 483 -9.05 21.18 -0.33
N ILE A 484 -8.19 22.15 -0.63
CA ILE A 484 -7.20 22.02 -1.71
C ILE A 484 -6.28 20.80 -1.46
N MET A 485 -5.72 20.66 -0.25
CA MET A 485 -4.85 19.51 0.08
C MET A 485 -5.61 18.18 0.05
N LEU A 486 -6.87 18.16 0.47
CA LEU A 486 -7.72 16.97 0.45
C LEU A 486 -8.02 16.46 -0.95
N TYR A 487 -8.00 17.35 -1.97
CA TYR A 487 -8.36 16.96 -3.34
C TYR A 487 -7.48 15.83 -3.91
N ALA A 488 -6.22 15.76 -3.52
CA ALA A 488 -5.37 14.65 -3.92
C ALA A 488 -5.87 13.30 -3.36
N VAL A 489 -6.42 13.28 -2.14
CA VAL A 489 -6.77 12.07 -1.39
C VAL A 489 -8.24 11.70 -1.56
N MET A 490 -9.13 12.66 -1.38
CA MET A 490 -10.60 12.51 -1.38
C MET A 490 -11.25 13.49 -2.39
N PRO A 491 -11.08 13.27 -3.71
CA PRO A 491 -11.46 14.23 -4.73
C PRO A 491 -12.93 14.61 -4.71
N LYS A 492 -13.85 13.65 -4.59
CA LYS A 492 -15.29 13.94 -4.60
C LYS A 492 -15.76 14.72 -3.36
N SER A 493 -15.20 14.40 -2.19
CA SER A 493 -15.50 15.13 -0.96
C SER A 493 -14.91 16.53 -0.99
N ALA A 494 -13.73 16.70 -1.56
CA ALA A 494 -13.09 18.00 -1.73
C ALA A 494 -13.87 18.88 -2.74
N GLU A 495 -14.33 18.32 -3.85
CA GLU A 495 -15.22 19.03 -4.81
C GLU A 495 -16.54 19.49 -4.15
N ARG A 496 -17.19 18.63 -3.36
CA ARG A 496 -18.40 19.00 -2.62
C ARG A 496 -18.13 20.11 -1.61
N LEU A 497 -17.01 20.04 -0.87
CA LEU A 497 -16.65 21.06 0.11
C LEU A 497 -16.28 22.38 -0.57
N TRP A 498 -15.58 22.33 -1.72
CA TRP A 498 -15.26 23.50 -2.55
C TRP A 498 -16.53 24.24 -3.00
N MET A 499 -17.52 23.49 -3.48
CA MET A 499 -18.83 24.06 -3.85
C MET A 499 -19.59 24.61 -2.63
N GLN A 500 -19.57 23.92 -1.49
CA GLN A 500 -20.23 24.41 -0.27
C GLN A 500 -19.59 25.68 0.28
N LEU A 501 -18.29 25.87 0.12
CA LEU A 501 -17.58 27.10 0.45
C LEU A 501 -17.88 28.22 -0.56
N GLY A 502 -18.49 27.91 -1.69
CA GLY A 502 -18.77 28.86 -2.77
C GLY A 502 -17.52 29.29 -3.53
N CYS A 503 -16.42 28.55 -3.43
CA CYS A 503 -15.19 28.88 -4.10
C CYS A 503 -15.33 28.86 -5.63
N GLU A 504 -14.77 29.88 -6.30
CA GLU A 504 -14.82 30.01 -7.76
C GLU A 504 -13.83 29.04 -8.45
N GLY A 505 -14.17 28.66 -9.69
CA GLY A 505 -13.34 27.77 -10.52
C GLY A 505 -13.35 26.33 -10.08
N ASP A 506 -12.55 25.52 -10.79
CA ASP A 506 -12.43 24.08 -10.48
C ASP A 506 -11.31 23.85 -9.45
N ILE A 507 -11.57 23.02 -8.46
CA ILE A 507 -10.58 22.67 -7.44
C ILE A 507 -9.36 21.95 -8.04
N LYS A 508 -9.51 21.23 -9.16
CA LYS A 508 -8.40 20.57 -9.87
C LYS A 508 -7.36 21.56 -10.42
N ASP A 509 -7.75 22.82 -10.64
CA ASP A 509 -6.87 23.86 -11.14
C ASP A 509 -6.08 24.57 -10.04
N GLN A 510 -6.39 24.27 -8.77
CA GLN A 510 -5.69 24.84 -7.63
C GLN A 510 -4.27 24.27 -7.49
N ARG A 511 -3.36 25.10 -7.03
CA ARG A 511 -1.93 24.76 -6.89
C ARG A 511 -1.46 24.91 -5.44
N PHE A 512 -0.33 24.34 -5.14
CA PHE A 512 0.32 24.53 -3.82
C PHE A 512 0.62 26.00 -3.51
N SER A 513 0.80 26.85 -4.51
CA SER A 513 0.95 28.30 -4.36
C SER A 513 -0.28 28.94 -3.73
N ASP A 514 -1.46 28.34 -3.91
CA ASP A 514 -2.75 28.89 -3.47
C ASP A 514 -3.06 28.55 -2.00
N LEU A 515 -2.20 27.74 -1.36
CA LEU A 515 -2.24 27.43 0.07
C LEU A 515 -1.68 28.60 0.89
N LYS A 516 -2.55 29.53 1.26
CA LYS A 516 -2.26 30.68 2.12
C LYS A 516 -3.54 31.15 2.77
N LEU A 517 -3.44 31.79 3.93
CA LEU A 517 -4.58 32.49 4.53
C LEU A 517 -4.80 33.86 3.87
N GLN A 518 -5.98 34.44 4.07
CA GLN A 518 -6.47 35.68 3.48
C GLN A 518 -6.61 35.62 1.95
N ALA A 519 -6.99 34.45 1.44
CA ALA A 519 -7.17 34.20 0.00
C ALA A 519 -8.64 33.91 -0.39
N LEU A 520 -9.52 33.65 0.57
CA LEU A 520 -10.94 33.46 0.29
C LEU A 520 -11.58 34.83 -0.04
N LYS A 521 -12.35 34.89 -1.11
CA LYS A 521 -12.97 36.13 -1.60
C LYS A 521 -14.17 36.51 -0.73
N ALA A 522 -14.17 37.74 -0.22
CA ALA A 522 -15.32 38.31 0.49
C ALA A 522 -16.58 38.36 -0.39
N GLY A 523 -17.75 38.30 0.22
CA GLY A 523 -19.03 38.32 -0.50
C GLY A 523 -19.35 37.02 -1.24
N THR A 524 -18.44 36.03 -1.23
CA THR A 524 -18.70 34.70 -1.76
C THR A 524 -19.90 34.07 -1.02
N LYS A 525 -20.87 33.51 -1.76
CA LYS A 525 -22.02 32.83 -1.16
C LYS A 525 -21.72 31.38 -0.89
N VAL A 526 -21.73 30.99 0.39
CA VAL A 526 -21.65 29.58 0.77
C VAL A 526 -22.92 28.85 0.38
N GLY A 527 -22.78 27.59 0.00
CA GLY A 527 -23.89 26.70 -0.30
C GLY A 527 -24.72 26.37 0.96
N LYS A 528 -25.85 25.68 0.76
CA LYS A 528 -26.65 25.17 1.88
C LYS A 528 -25.81 24.23 2.74
N PRO A 529 -25.82 24.41 4.08
CA PRO A 529 -25.12 23.51 4.99
C PRO A 529 -25.67 22.09 4.88
N GLU A 530 -24.84 21.16 4.37
CA GLU A 530 -25.18 19.74 4.28
C GLU A 530 -23.99 18.93 4.77
N PRO A 531 -24.20 17.89 5.60
CA PRO A 531 -23.11 17.05 6.06
C PRO A 531 -22.41 16.38 4.87
N ILE A 532 -21.10 16.60 4.74
CA ILE A 532 -20.26 15.90 3.75
C ILE A 532 -20.02 14.47 4.20
N PHE A 533 -19.80 14.29 5.51
CA PHE A 533 -19.58 13.01 6.15
C PHE A 533 -20.64 12.78 7.22
N PRO A 534 -21.81 12.18 6.89
CA PRO A 534 -22.80 11.82 7.90
C PRO A 534 -22.19 10.82 8.89
N ARG A 535 -22.50 11.00 10.18
CA ARG A 535 -22.03 10.09 11.22
C ARG A 535 -22.71 8.72 11.05
N LEU A 536 -21.93 7.64 11.10
CA LEU A 536 -22.43 6.28 11.01
C LEU A 536 -22.68 5.71 12.42
N ASP A 537 -23.83 5.04 12.63
CA ASP A 537 -23.94 4.13 13.75
C ASP A 537 -23.02 2.93 13.52
N LYS A 538 -22.18 2.63 14.50
CA LYS A 538 -21.13 1.61 14.33
C LYS A 538 -21.70 0.22 14.08
N ALA A 539 -22.72 -0.17 14.85
CA ALA A 539 -23.29 -1.51 14.73
C ALA A 539 -24.04 -1.69 13.41
N GLU A 540 -24.83 -0.69 13.01
CA GLU A 540 -25.56 -0.70 11.76
C GLU A 540 -24.61 -0.68 10.55
N ALA A 541 -23.55 0.14 10.58
CA ALA A 541 -22.57 0.22 9.52
C ALA A 541 -21.82 -1.12 9.33
N LEU A 542 -21.39 -1.76 10.42
CA LEU A 542 -20.75 -3.08 10.35
C LEU A 542 -21.68 -4.15 9.79
N ALA A 543 -22.95 -4.18 10.25
CA ALA A 543 -23.94 -5.11 9.71
C ALA A 543 -24.17 -4.90 8.21
N ARG A 544 -24.27 -3.65 7.76
CA ARG A 544 -24.46 -3.30 6.35
C ARG A 544 -23.23 -3.69 5.49
N LEU A 545 -22.01 -3.43 5.96
CA LEU A 545 -20.78 -3.83 5.28
C LEU A 545 -20.69 -5.35 5.11
N GLN A 546 -21.09 -6.12 6.14
CA GLN A 546 -21.17 -7.57 6.08
C GLN A 546 -22.24 -8.05 5.11
N GLU A 547 -23.44 -7.46 5.16
CA GLU A 547 -24.55 -7.78 4.25
C GLU A 547 -24.14 -7.62 2.78
N PHE A 548 -23.53 -6.47 2.43
CA PHE A 548 -23.09 -6.21 1.07
C PHE A 548 -21.96 -7.15 0.63
N ALA A 549 -21.00 -7.44 1.52
CA ALA A 549 -19.93 -8.41 1.25
C ALA A 549 -20.46 -9.84 1.04
N GLU A 550 -21.49 -10.24 1.77
CA GLU A 550 -22.14 -11.56 1.61
C GLU A 550 -22.98 -11.62 0.33
N ALA A 551 -23.74 -10.57 0.03
CA ALA A 551 -24.54 -10.46 -1.20
C ALA A 551 -23.61 -10.53 -2.44
N ASP A 552 -22.49 -9.83 -2.40
CA ASP A 552 -21.47 -9.85 -3.44
C ASP A 552 -20.89 -11.26 -3.64
N ARG A 553 -20.54 -11.95 -2.55
CA ARG A 553 -20.05 -13.34 -2.62
C ARG A 553 -21.09 -14.27 -3.25
N LYS A 554 -22.36 -14.17 -2.88
CA LYS A 554 -23.45 -14.98 -3.44
C LYS A 554 -23.69 -14.68 -4.91
N GLY A 555 -23.65 -13.41 -5.31
CA GLY A 555 -23.84 -12.97 -6.70
C GLY A 555 -22.74 -13.43 -7.65
N HIS A 556 -21.51 -13.58 -7.17
CA HIS A 556 -20.36 -14.03 -7.96
C HIS A 556 -20.03 -15.52 -7.80
N HIS A 557 -20.68 -16.22 -6.87
CA HIS A 557 -20.59 -17.67 -6.66
C HIS A 557 -21.87 -18.42 -7.04
N ALA A 558 -22.80 -17.78 -7.77
CA ALA A 558 -23.89 -18.54 -8.38
C ALA A 558 -23.26 -19.60 -9.31
N PRO A 559 -23.52 -20.91 -9.10
CA PRO A 559 -23.00 -21.94 -10.01
C PRO A 559 -23.53 -21.59 -11.40
N THR A 560 -22.65 -21.56 -12.37
CA THR A 560 -23.09 -21.66 -13.77
C THR A 560 -23.86 -22.97 -13.87
N GLU A 561 -25.19 -22.90 -13.92
CA GLU A 561 -26.05 -24.04 -14.22
C GLU A 561 -25.66 -24.61 -15.59
N LYS A 562 -24.75 -25.54 -15.57
CA LYS A 562 -24.56 -26.59 -16.56
C LYS A 562 -23.78 -27.73 -15.91
N GLU A 563 -24.32 -28.30 -14.83
CA GLU A 563 -24.11 -29.72 -14.57
C GLU A 563 -24.89 -30.49 -15.64
N LYS A 564 -24.17 -30.90 -16.68
CA LYS A 564 -24.72 -31.89 -17.62
C LYS A 564 -24.93 -33.19 -16.89
N THR A 565 -26.16 -33.52 -16.58
CA THR A 565 -26.57 -34.89 -16.27
C THR A 565 -26.35 -35.76 -17.48
N VAL A 566 -25.35 -36.62 -17.44
CA VAL A 566 -25.18 -37.68 -18.41
C VAL A 566 -26.07 -38.84 -17.97
N GLU A 567 -27.13 -39.12 -18.71
CA GLU A 567 -27.94 -40.32 -18.52
C GLU A 567 -27.17 -41.55 -18.98
N THR A 568 -26.97 -42.50 -18.09
CA THR A 568 -26.45 -43.81 -18.44
C THR A 568 -27.60 -44.73 -18.89
N PRO A 569 -27.36 -45.75 -19.73
CA PRO A 569 -28.43 -46.60 -20.31
C PRO A 569 -29.21 -47.48 -19.33
N SER A 570 -28.95 -47.36 -18.03
CA SER A 570 -29.61 -48.18 -16.99
C SER A 570 -30.54 -47.38 -16.05
N GLY A 571 -30.85 -46.13 -16.32
CA GLY A 571 -31.94 -45.40 -15.64
C GLY A 571 -31.70 -45.03 -14.16
N GLU A 572 -30.50 -45.15 -13.62
CA GLU A 572 -30.18 -44.73 -12.26
C GLU A 572 -29.47 -43.38 -12.25
N LYS A 573 -30.07 -42.39 -11.56
CA LYS A 573 -29.46 -41.07 -11.32
C LYS A 573 -28.43 -41.19 -10.19
N ARG A 574 -27.15 -41.20 -10.53
CA ARG A 574 -26.07 -40.97 -9.55
C ARG A 574 -25.38 -39.63 -9.85
N ALA A 575 -25.34 -38.79 -8.83
CA ALA A 575 -24.51 -37.59 -8.85
C ALA A 575 -23.04 -38.02 -8.76
N ILE A 576 -22.24 -37.68 -9.79
CA ILE A 576 -20.78 -37.85 -9.72
C ILE A 576 -20.22 -36.51 -9.22
N THR A 577 -19.85 -36.50 -7.96
CA THR A 577 -18.97 -35.47 -7.43
C THR A 577 -17.52 -35.83 -7.83
N GLU A 578 -16.96 -35.18 -8.84
CA GLU A 578 -15.52 -35.23 -9.05
C GLU A 578 -14.82 -34.58 -7.85
N LYS A 579 -14.16 -35.42 -7.06
CA LYS A 579 -13.25 -34.98 -6.01
C LYS A 579 -12.02 -34.37 -6.67
N SER A 580 -11.78 -33.11 -6.44
CA SER A 580 -10.49 -32.47 -6.63
C SER A 580 -9.39 -33.30 -5.93
N PRO A 581 -8.24 -33.52 -6.51
CA PRO A 581 -7.16 -34.32 -5.94
C PRO A 581 -6.32 -33.47 -4.95
N ASP A 582 -6.94 -33.14 -3.81
CA ASP A 582 -6.20 -32.53 -2.68
C ASP A 582 -6.82 -33.01 -1.35
N GLN A 583 -6.52 -34.25 -1.00
CA GLN A 583 -6.58 -34.70 0.41
C GLN A 583 -5.35 -35.54 0.74
N PRO A 584 -4.58 -35.18 1.76
CA PRO A 584 -3.55 -36.07 2.30
C PRO A 584 -4.20 -37.29 2.97
N VAL A 585 -3.54 -38.42 2.82
CA VAL A 585 -3.91 -39.71 3.42
C VAL A 585 -4.08 -39.55 4.91
N ALA A 586 -5.25 -40.02 5.43
CA ALA A 586 -5.66 -39.89 6.81
C ALA A 586 -4.78 -40.77 7.74
N ALA A 587 -4.27 -40.15 8.82
CA ALA A 587 -3.84 -40.86 10.04
C ALA A 587 -5.08 -41.31 10.86
N PRO A 588 -4.97 -42.33 11.72
CA PRO A 588 -6.10 -42.92 12.41
C PRO A 588 -6.78 -41.97 13.40
N PRO A 589 -8.05 -42.18 13.75
CA PRO A 589 -8.89 -41.17 14.38
C PRO A 589 -8.47 -40.87 15.82
N ALA A 590 -8.10 -39.63 16.09
CA ALA A 590 -8.08 -39.07 17.43
C ALA A 590 -9.46 -38.53 17.81
N ALA A 591 -9.78 -38.56 19.08
CA ALA A 591 -11.06 -38.17 19.67
C ALA A 591 -11.55 -36.77 19.24
N PRO A 592 -12.87 -36.47 19.35
CA PRO A 592 -13.46 -35.27 18.76
C PRO A 592 -12.83 -33.99 19.32
N ALA A 593 -12.27 -33.19 18.44
CA ALA A 593 -11.73 -31.87 18.76
C ALA A 593 -12.89 -30.92 19.07
N ALA A 594 -12.76 -30.19 20.17
CA ALA A 594 -13.61 -29.07 20.53
C ALA A 594 -13.55 -27.99 19.44
N ALA A 595 -14.63 -27.23 19.28
CA ALA A 595 -14.73 -26.06 18.39
C ALA A 595 -13.55 -25.12 18.56
N PRO A 596 -13.10 -24.40 17.49
CA PRO A 596 -12.00 -23.46 17.61
C PRO A 596 -12.33 -22.41 18.68
N ALA A 597 -11.53 -22.38 19.73
CA ALA A 597 -11.61 -21.36 20.76
C ALA A 597 -11.27 -19.98 20.11
N ASP A 598 -12.04 -18.98 20.46
CA ASP A 598 -11.72 -17.58 20.19
C ASP A 598 -10.33 -17.29 20.80
N ASP A 599 -9.31 -17.01 19.98
CA ASP A 599 -7.93 -16.75 20.40
C ASP A 599 -7.78 -15.45 21.21
N LYS A 600 -8.89 -14.73 21.42
CA LYS A 600 -8.92 -13.51 22.23
C LYS A 600 -9.13 -13.87 23.70
N ILE A 601 -8.20 -13.40 24.53
CA ILE A 601 -8.37 -13.50 25.98
C ILE A 601 -9.21 -12.32 26.50
N SER A 602 -10.02 -12.57 27.54
CA SER A 602 -10.75 -11.51 28.23
C SER A 602 -9.80 -10.60 29.01
N ILE A 603 -10.26 -9.40 29.38
CA ILE A 603 -9.48 -8.50 30.26
C ILE A 603 -9.25 -9.13 31.63
N GLU A 604 -10.20 -9.94 32.11
CA GLU A 604 -10.10 -10.69 33.35
C GLU A 604 -9.04 -11.80 33.27
N ASP A 605 -8.85 -12.41 32.10
CA ASP A 605 -7.80 -13.41 31.89
C ASP A 605 -6.43 -12.73 31.77
N PHE A 606 -6.34 -11.60 31.09
CA PHE A 606 -5.11 -10.81 31.02
C PHE A 606 -4.71 -10.27 32.40
N ALA A 607 -5.67 -9.84 33.19
CA ALA A 607 -5.41 -9.34 34.57
C ALA A 607 -4.82 -10.41 35.51
N LYS A 608 -4.92 -11.69 35.16
CA LYS A 608 -4.27 -12.80 35.88
C LYS A 608 -2.76 -12.87 35.64
N VAL A 609 -2.25 -12.22 34.58
CA VAL A 609 -0.83 -12.17 34.26
C VAL A 609 -0.19 -11.06 35.10
N GLU A 610 0.74 -11.44 36.00
CA GLU A 610 1.46 -10.45 36.79
C GLU A 610 2.80 -10.11 36.16
N MET A 611 2.95 -8.83 35.74
CA MET A 611 4.17 -8.30 35.18
C MET A 611 4.82 -7.28 36.12
N ARG A 612 6.13 -7.35 36.30
CA ARG A 612 6.92 -6.45 37.13
C ARG A 612 8.19 -5.95 36.44
N VAL A 613 8.67 -4.81 36.89
CA VAL A 613 10.00 -4.32 36.52
C VAL A 613 11.04 -5.17 37.25
N GLY A 614 11.96 -5.76 36.50
CA GLY A 614 13.11 -6.50 37.04
C GLY A 614 14.42 -5.89 36.58
N GLU A 615 15.44 -5.81 37.46
CA GLU A 615 16.79 -5.41 37.12
C GLU A 615 17.69 -6.64 37.01
N ILE A 616 18.41 -6.80 35.90
CA ILE A 616 19.31 -7.93 35.66
C ILE A 616 20.60 -7.71 36.45
N LEU A 617 20.83 -8.55 37.45
CA LEU A 617 22.03 -8.50 38.30
C LEU A 617 23.21 -9.28 37.69
N SER A 618 22.95 -10.40 37.05
CA SER A 618 23.96 -11.18 36.34
C SER A 618 23.37 -11.93 35.15
N ALA A 619 24.20 -12.18 34.16
CA ALA A 619 23.91 -13.01 32.99
C ALA A 619 25.04 -13.97 32.72
N GLU A 620 24.75 -15.26 32.50
CA GLU A 620 25.73 -16.30 32.26
C GLU A 620 25.26 -17.25 31.15
N PRO A 621 26.16 -17.72 30.26
CA PRO A 621 25.81 -18.74 29.28
C PRO A 621 25.43 -20.06 29.95
N ILE A 622 24.44 -20.77 29.45
CA ILE A 622 24.08 -22.10 29.92
C ILE A 622 24.97 -23.13 29.19
N PRO A 623 25.73 -23.99 29.91
CA PRO A 623 26.57 -25.02 29.29
C PRO A 623 25.76 -25.88 28.30
N LYS A 624 26.28 -26.11 27.11
CA LYS A 624 25.66 -26.91 26.02
C LYS A 624 24.35 -26.31 25.47
N ALA A 625 24.08 -25.01 25.66
CA ALA A 625 22.97 -24.29 25.07
C ALA A 625 23.46 -23.01 24.37
N THR A 626 23.48 -23.00 23.03
CA THR A 626 24.00 -21.88 22.24
C THR A 626 23.07 -20.67 22.25
N LYS A 627 21.79 -20.86 22.55
CA LYS A 627 20.74 -19.80 22.46
C LYS A 627 20.31 -19.26 23.83
N LEU A 628 20.70 -19.85 24.95
CA LEU A 628 20.15 -19.55 26.27
C LEU A 628 21.17 -18.87 27.17
N LEU A 629 20.75 -17.77 27.82
CA LEU A 629 21.41 -17.16 28.97
C LEU A 629 20.62 -17.46 30.25
N LYS A 630 21.37 -17.72 31.35
CA LYS A 630 20.85 -17.75 32.71
C LYS A 630 21.00 -16.36 33.32
N LEU A 631 19.91 -15.76 33.73
CA LEU A 631 19.88 -14.42 34.28
C LEU A 631 19.42 -14.46 35.75
N GLN A 632 20.01 -13.60 36.58
CA GLN A 632 19.50 -13.29 37.93
C GLN A 632 18.82 -11.92 37.86
N VAL A 633 17.52 -11.89 38.12
CA VAL A 633 16.68 -10.69 37.95
C VAL A 633 16.06 -10.27 39.30
N ASP A 634 16.43 -9.10 39.79
CA ASP A 634 15.93 -8.53 41.02
C ASP A 634 14.59 -7.79 40.76
N ILE A 635 13.52 -8.26 41.36
CA ILE A 635 12.19 -7.64 41.29
C ILE A 635 11.84 -6.82 42.55
N GLY A 636 12.84 -6.42 43.31
CA GLY A 636 12.67 -5.58 44.51
C GLY A 636 12.26 -6.35 45.78
N THR A 637 11.52 -7.42 45.64
CA THR A 637 11.09 -8.30 46.76
C THR A 637 11.93 -9.59 46.84
N GLU A 638 12.48 -10.03 45.74
CA GLU A 638 13.32 -11.25 45.62
C GLU A 638 14.14 -11.20 44.36
N VAL A 639 15.16 -12.05 44.27
CA VAL A 639 15.94 -12.28 43.04
C VAL A 639 15.48 -13.58 42.41
N ARG A 640 15.14 -13.54 41.13
CA ARG A 640 14.65 -14.69 40.37
C ARG A 640 15.65 -15.14 39.33
N GLN A 641 15.82 -16.43 39.23
CA GLN A 641 16.59 -17.06 38.13
C GLN A 641 15.67 -17.23 36.92
N VAL A 642 16.07 -16.68 35.79
CA VAL A 642 15.32 -16.74 34.52
C VAL A 642 16.23 -17.21 33.39
N CYS A 643 15.74 -18.13 32.56
CA CYS A 643 16.43 -18.55 31.34
C CYS A 643 15.79 -17.87 30.14
N ALA A 644 16.59 -17.14 29.36
CA ALA A 644 16.11 -16.40 28.18
C ALA A 644 16.85 -16.82 26.89
N GLY A 645 16.11 -16.96 25.79
CA GLY A 645 16.62 -17.36 24.48
C GLY A 645 17.25 -16.20 23.70
N ILE A 646 18.22 -15.51 24.27
CA ILE A 646 18.76 -14.25 23.75
C ILE A 646 20.29 -14.28 23.55
N ALA A 647 20.95 -15.42 23.78
CA ALA A 647 22.42 -15.54 23.76
C ALA A 647 23.04 -15.28 22.37
N GLU A 648 22.27 -15.41 21.29
CA GLU A 648 22.74 -15.12 19.92
C GLU A 648 22.75 -13.61 19.63
N TYR A 649 22.04 -12.79 20.45
CA TYR A 649 21.81 -11.36 20.16
C TYR A 649 22.33 -10.42 21.25
N TYR A 650 22.57 -10.92 22.47
CA TYR A 650 23.03 -10.12 23.60
C TYR A 650 24.24 -10.77 24.28
N GLN A 651 25.27 -9.96 24.52
CA GLN A 651 26.38 -10.37 25.36
C GLN A 651 26.00 -10.19 26.84
N PRO A 652 26.45 -11.08 27.74
CA PRO A 652 26.11 -11.00 29.18
C PRO A 652 26.36 -9.63 29.80
N GLU A 653 27.46 -8.98 29.44
CA GLU A 653 27.89 -7.69 30.00
C GLU A 653 26.93 -6.54 29.62
N GLN A 654 26.23 -6.66 28.48
CA GLN A 654 25.27 -5.67 28.00
C GLN A 654 23.95 -5.71 28.78
N LEU A 655 23.65 -6.82 29.44
CA LEU A 655 22.41 -7.08 30.14
C LEU A 655 22.44 -6.66 31.61
N VAL A 656 23.60 -6.68 32.23
CA VAL A 656 23.73 -6.33 33.64
C VAL A 656 23.37 -4.87 33.89
N GLY A 657 22.47 -4.62 34.85
CA GLY A 657 21.92 -3.30 35.16
C GLY A 657 20.73 -2.90 34.32
N MET A 658 20.39 -3.69 33.27
CA MET A 658 19.23 -3.39 32.43
C MET A 658 17.93 -3.67 33.16
N LYS A 659 16.97 -2.73 33.12
CA LYS A 659 15.62 -2.90 33.62
C LYS A 659 14.72 -3.45 32.51
N VAL A 660 14.08 -4.59 32.79
CA VAL A 660 13.25 -5.34 31.85
C VAL A 660 11.85 -5.62 32.41
N VAL A 661 10.93 -5.95 31.53
CA VAL A 661 9.59 -6.44 31.94
C VAL A 661 9.67 -7.95 32.15
N LEU A 662 9.31 -8.39 33.36
CA LEU A 662 9.29 -9.81 33.76
C LEU A 662 7.87 -10.26 34.11
N VAL A 663 7.38 -11.34 33.48
CA VAL A 663 6.18 -12.06 33.90
C VAL A 663 6.54 -12.92 35.12
N THR A 664 5.90 -12.65 36.26
CA THR A 664 6.33 -13.18 37.57
C THR A 664 5.51 -14.34 38.09
N ASN A 665 4.29 -14.55 37.60
CA ASN A 665 3.39 -15.58 38.09
C ASN A 665 3.27 -16.83 37.18
N LEU A 666 4.32 -17.11 36.42
CA LEU A 666 4.43 -18.36 35.67
C LEU A 666 4.93 -19.50 36.56
N LYS A 667 4.47 -20.73 36.33
CA LYS A 667 4.99 -21.93 36.97
C LYS A 667 6.46 -22.12 36.58
N PRO A 668 7.37 -22.40 37.51
CA PRO A 668 8.77 -22.68 37.23
C PRO A 668 8.94 -23.82 36.21
N ARG A 669 9.88 -23.64 35.25
CA ARG A 669 10.14 -24.62 34.20
C ARG A 669 11.66 -24.87 34.10
N LYS A 670 12.04 -26.13 33.89
CA LYS A 670 13.47 -26.47 33.63
C LYS A 670 13.79 -26.41 32.14
N LEU A 671 14.76 -25.56 31.78
CA LEU A 671 15.28 -25.43 30.43
C LEU A 671 16.76 -25.90 30.42
N ARG A 672 17.05 -26.97 29.68
CA ARG A 672 18.39 -27.61 29.66
C ARG A 672 18.96 -27.90 31.06
N GLY A 673 18.11 -28.30 31.99
CA GLY A 673 18.51 -28.63 33.37
C GLY A 673 18.58 -27.43 34.33
N VAL A 674 18.44 -26.20 33.84
CA VAL A 674 18.42 -24.96 34.63
C VAL A 674 16.98 -24.53 34.85
N GLU A 675 16.63 -24.23 36.11
CA GLU A 675 15.27 -23.76 36.43
C GLU A 675 15.08 -22.30 36.03
N SER A 676 13.94 -22.00 35.37
CA SER A 676 13.51 -20.64 35.03
C SER A 676 12.23 -20.33 35.80
N ASN A 677 12.25 -19.27 36.62
CA ASN A 677 11.14 -18.81 37.44
C ASN A 677 10.66 -17.44 36.97
N GLY A 678 10.10 -17.38 35.79
CA GLY A 678 9.61 -16.19 35.13
C GLY A 678 9.97 -16.16 33.64
N MET A 679 9.49 -15.14 32.95
CA MET A 679 9.75 -14.92 31.53
C MET A 679 9.98 -13.42 31.25
N ILE A 680 11.08 -13.08 30.61
CA ILE A 680 11.33 -11.70 30.14
C ILE A 680 10.50 -11.46 28.88
N VAL A 681 9.87 -10.31 28.83
CA VAL A 681 9.09 -9.88 27.66
C VAL A 681 10.03 -9.25 26.62
N ALA A 682 9.90 -9.71 25.38
CA ALA A 682 10.65 -9.19 24.25
C ALA A 682 9.76 -9.11 23.01
N ALA A 683 9.98 -8.10 22.16
CA ALA A 683 9.39 -8.04 20.82
C ALA A 683 10.26 -8.87 19.87
N SER A 684 9.63 -9.68 19.00
CA SER A 684 10.31 -10.37 17.90
C SER A 684 10.35 -9.45 16.68
N VAL A 685 11.55 -9.17 16.16
CA VAL A 685 11.78 -8.27 15.03
C VAL A 685 12.47 -9.00 13.90
N GLY A 686 11.98 -8.81 12.66
CA GLY A 686 12.49 -9.46 11.45
C GLY A 686 12.04 -10.92 11.30
N ASP A 687 12.30 -11.50 10.11
CA ASP A 687 11.91 -12.87 9.76
C ASP A 687 12.63 -13.93 10.61
N GLU A 688 13.80 -13.60 11.15
CA GLU A 688 14.57 -14.46 12.07
C GLU A 688 14.11 -14.35 13.53
N GLY A 689 13.11 -13.49 13.81
CA GLY A 689 12.55 -13.34 15.15
C GLY A 689 13.54 -12.79 16.18
N ARG A 690 14.43 -11.84 15.79
CA ARG A 690 15.39 -11.21 16.71
C ARG A 690 14.67 -10.63 17.92
N PRO A 691 14.96 -11.07 19.15
CA PRO A 691 14.33 -10.57 20.36
C PRO A 691 14.87 -9.18 20.71
N ILE A 692 13.98 -8.20 20.85
CA ILE A 692 14.28 -6.88 21.43
C ILE A 692 13.62 -6.84 22.81
N LEU A 693 14.42 -6.73 23.86
CA LEU A 693 13.90 -6.73 25.22
C LEU A 693 13.05 -5.50 25.49
N ALA A 694 11.88 -5.71 26.11
CA ALA A 694 11.02 -4.60 26.58
C ALA A 694 11.71 -3.90 27.76
N THR A 695 12.12 -2.63 27.55
CA THR A 695 12.80 -1.79 28.54
C THR A 695 12.03 -0.49 28.76
N PHE A 696 12.51 0.35 29.68
CA PHE A 696 11.88 1.60 30.05
C PHE A 696 12.71 2.79 29.57
N LYS A 697 12.06 3.80 29.03
CA LYS A 697 12.70 5.05 28.60
C LYS A 697 13.07 5.94 29.79
N GLU A 698 12.32 5.83 30.87
CA GLU A 698 12.52 6.57 32.12
C GLU A 698 12.95 5.60 33.22
N ASP A 699 13.58 6.11 34.28
CA ASP A 699 13.96 5.30 35.42
C ASP A 699 12.71 4.88 36.21
N VAL A 700 12.47 3.56 36.27
CA VAL A 700 11.33 2.95 36.97
C VAL A 700 11.83 2.10 38.12
N PRO A 701 11.23 2.21 39.33
CA PRO A 701 11.63 1.37 40.46
C PRO A 701 11.46 -0.12 40.17
N LYS A 702 12.47 -0.94 40.50
CA LYS A 702 12.35 -2.39 40.45
C LYS A 702 11.21 -2.89 41.33
N GLY A 703 10.49 -3.91 40.85
CA GLY A 703 9.30 -4.44 41.50
C GLY A 703 7.99 -3.69 41.16
N ALA A 704 8.06 -2.54 40.50
CA ALA A 704 6.87 -1.84 40.05
C ALA A 704 6.00 -2.73 39.15
N LYS A 705 4.69 -2.76 39.41
CA LYS A 705 3.71 -3.53 38.63
C LYS A 705 3.36 -2.81 37.33
N LEU A 706 3.35 -3.56 36.25
CA LEU A 706 2.74 -3.08 35.00
C LEU A 706 1.23 -3.38 35.00
N ARG A 707 0.47 -2.44 34.51
CA ARG A 707 -1.00 -2.52 34.42
C ARG A 707 -1.48 -2.24 33.01
#